data_52a2d166c139d5da788b95728cb4b347
#
_entry.id   52a2d166c139d5da788b95728cb4b347
#
_cell.length_a   1.000
_cell.length_b   1.000
_cell.length_c   1.000
_cell.angle_alpha   90.00
_cell.angle_beta   90.00
_cell.angle_gamma   90.00
#
_symmetry.space_group_name_H-M   'P 1'
#
loop_
_entity.id
_entity.type
_entity.pdbx_description
1 polymer ?
#
loop_
_entity_poly.entity_id
_entity_poly.type
_entity_poly.pdbx_seq_one_letter_code
_entity_poly.pdbx_strand_id
1 'polypeptide(L)'
;MNKLIMTFAVAAAVVSCGTAKKNTATAAQPTEKQSMANPFLTAWNTPYGIPDFNAVEESHYLPAVEAGIAQQQAEIDAIIANPAAPTFENVVVAYEKSGAILDRVVGVLFNLSETDGTDSLNAIVEQVLPMLSVHSDNISMNPAFFAKVEVLYNKIDELGLNQEQKMVLKKLYNSFVNNGIALGEAEQARMREINMELSSLSNTFGNRLLADNNAFAAEFGVAISEYGGAMASTSDRALREKMFKAYASRGNNGNENDTKDLVMKMMALRIEKANLLGYKNPAQMILHDKMAGDPETVDTFLAGIIAPAVKKANEEIVDMQVMMDADIAAGLLPAGSKIEPWDWAYYTEKVRMAKYALDEEQTKPYFQMENVRQGVFDLTTKLWGLKYEKLEGIPTYHADVEGFKVMDADGSLIGVILTDYFPRSTKRGGAWMNNFVNQEKIDGVDIRPVIVNVGNFAKPVDGKPSLLTLDQVETLFHEYGHALHGLLSKCTYKSVAGTSVARDFVELPSQIMENWAFQPEVLATYARHYETGEVIPAELVAKIEAAGNFNQGFMTTELAAAAILDLKWHMLESLPVISSDSTVISSDSTVISSEVEKSFVEEFEAQACAQMGLIDQIIPRYRTTYFAHIFSGGYSAGYYSYLWAEVLDKDAFELFMQKGIFDPETATSFRQNILEKGGSDEPMDLYRRFRGADPDPAALTRARGL
;
A
#
# COMPACT_ATOMS: atom_id res chain seq x y z
N MET A 1 14.44 53.78 -12.15
CA MET A 1 14.92 54.35 -13.42
C MET A 1 15.25 53.26 -14.38
N ASN A 2 14.67 53.40 -15.54
CA ASN A 2 14.81 52.71 -16.81
C ASN A 2 14.14 51.36 -17.03
N LYS A 3 12.96 51.51 -17.68
CA LYS A 3 12.23 50.56 -18.52
C LYS A 3 13.05 50.21 -19.76
N LEU A 4 12.99 49.01 -20.25
CA LEU A 4 13.08 48.74 -21.69
C LEU A 4 12.01 47.72 -22.10
N ILE A 5 11.13 48.19 -22.93
CA ILE A 5 10.11 47.47 -23.72
C ILE A 5 10.83 46.99 -25.00
N MET A 6 10.61 45.76 -25.43
CA MET A 6 10.94 45.39 -26.81
C MET A 6 9.81 44.64 -27.46
N THR A 7 9.41 45.20 -28.57
CA THR A 7 8.21 45.00 -29.41
C THR A 7 8.40 43.85 -30.41
N PHE A 8 7.31 43.18 -30.71
CA PHE A 8 7.18 42.22 -31.83
C PHE A 8 7.38 42.88 -33.19
N ALA A 9 8.10 42.21 -34.09
CA ALA A 9 8.09 42.52 -35.53
C ALA A 9 7.83 41.26 -36.35
N VAL A 10 6.70 41.25 -37.04
CA VAL A 10 6.32 40.31 -38.10
C VAL A 10 7.05 40.74 -39.37
N ALA A 11 7.74 39.85 -40.04
CA ALA A 11 8.23 40.06 -41.38
C ALA A 11 7.76 38.99 -42.35
N ALA A 12 6.93 39.40 -43.33
CA ALA A 12 6.55 38.64 -44.47
C ALA A 12 7.68 38.59 -45.52
N ALA A 13 8.01 37.47 -46.09
CA ALA A 13 8.94 37.32 -47.17
C ALA A 13 8.25 36.95 -48.48
N VAL A 14 8.53 37.70 -49.48
CA VAL A 14 8.06 37.63 -50.85
C VAL A 14 8.86 36.60 -51.63
N VAL A 15 8.17 35.87 -52.50
CA VAL A 15 8.69 34.89 -53.45
C VAL A 15 9.48 35.60 -54.59
N SER A 16 10.68 35.10 -54.86
CA SER A 16 11.37 35.37 -56.11
C SER A 16 11.87 34.08 -56.76
N CYS A 17 11.46 33.88 -57.98
CA CYS A 17 11.78 32.76 -58.87
C CYS A 17 13.14 32.97 -59.53
N GLY A 18 14.00 31.96 -59.56
CA GLY A 18 15.31 31.97 -60.28
C GLY A 18 15.78 30.57 -60.57
N THR A 19 15.98 30.30 -61.83
CA THR A 19 16.20 29.02 -62.52
C THR A 19 17.58 28.38 -62.27
N ALA A 20 17.52 27.05 -62.02
CA ALA A 20 18.37 25.94 -62.51
C ALA A 20 19.91 25.99 -62.42
N LYS A 21 20.46 24.98 -61.71
CA LYS A 21 21.49 24.08 -62.23
C LYS A 21 21.45 22.73 -61.46
N LYS A 22 21.34 21.63 -62.17
CA LYS A 22 21.41 20.26 -61.67
C LYS A 22 22.84 19.99 -61.11
N ASN A 23 22.90 19.53 -59.87
CA ASN A 23 23.98 18.70 -59.38
C ASN A 23 23.35 17.54 -58.63
N THR A 24 23.54 16.35 -59.18
CA THR A 24 23.17 15.05 -58.60
C THR A 24 24.03 14.79 -57.34
N ALA A 25 23.50 15.02 -56.16
CA ALA A 25 23.98 14.44 -54.92
C ALA A 25 22.92 13.43 -54.47
N THR A 26 23.33 12.20 -54.34
CA THR A 26 22.54 11.08 -53.83
C THR A 26 22.03 11.43 -52.44
N ALA A 27 20.75 11.71 -52.34
CA ALA A 27 20.08 11.84 -51.05
C ALA A 27 20.05 10.46 -50.39
N ALA A 28 20.71 10.33 -49.26
CA ALA A 28 20.48 9.21 -48.34
C ALA A 28 18.99 9.25 -47.95
N GLN A 29 18.27 8.22 -48.25
CA GLN A 29 16.93 8.00 -47.73
C GLN A 29 17.01 7.97 -46.18
N PRO A 30 16.08 8.62 -45.46
CA PRO A 30 15.93 8.35 -44.07
C PRO A 30 15.58 6.88 -43.91
N THR A 31 16.38 6.13 -43.18
CA THR A 31 16.00 4.80 -42.73
C THR A 31 14.67 4.96 -41.99
N GLU A 32 13.59 4.47 -42.55
CA GLU A 32 12.36 4.17 -41.85
C GLU A 32 12.77 3.28 -40.66
N LYS A 33 12.81 3.85 -39.45
CA LYS A 33 12.62 3.04 -38.25
C LYS A 33 11.28 2.34 -38.47
N GLN A 34 11.32 1.03 -38.73
CA GLN A 34 10.12 0.21 -38.60
C GLN A 34 9.49 0.60 -37.29
N SER A 35 8.29 1.14 -37.33
CA SER A 35 7.48 1.35 -36.12
C SER A 35 7.26 -0.05 -35.57
N MET A 36 8.03 -0.42 -34.55
CA MET A 36 7.78 -1.66 -33.86
C MET A 36 6.36 -1.53 -33.27
N ALA A 37 5.53 -2.53 -33.52
CA ALA A 37 4.17 -2.53 -33.02
C ALA A 37 4.22 -2.38 -31.47
N ASN A 38 3.41 -1.48 -30.91
CA ASN A 38 3.38 -1.25 -29.46
C ASN A 38 3.14 -2.57 -28.71
N PRO A 39 4.07 -3.00 -27.82
CA PRO A 39 4.04 -4.34 -27.22
C PRO A 39 2.83 -4.55 -26.31
N PHE A 40 2.21 -3.48 -25.79
CA PHE A 40 1.01 -3.58 -24.96
C PHE A 40 -0.25 -4.01 -25.74
N LEU A 41 -0.29 -3.85 -27.04
CA LEU A 41 -1.50 -4.13 -27.84
C LEU A 41 -1.78 -5.63 -28.03
N THR A 42 -0.82 -6.49 -27.71
CA THR A 42 -0.95 -7.95 -27.81
C THR A 42 -0.59 -8.61 -26.49
N ALA A 43 -1.05 -9.85 -26.29
CA ALA A 43 -0.63 -10.64 -25.13
C ALA A 43 0.90 -10.86 -25.16
N TRP A 44 1.50 -10.93 -23.98
CA TRP A 44 2.92 -11.18 -23.82
C TRP A 44 3.30 -12.56 -24.39
N ASN A 45 4.29 -12.60 -25.27
CA ASN A 45 4.85 -13.85 -25.78
C ASN A 45 6.19 -14.19 -25.10
N THR A 46 6.25 -13.98 -23.83
CA THR A 46 7.38 -14.21 -22.93
C THR A 46 7.14 -15.45 -22.09
N PRO A 47 8.14 -16.06 -21.49
CA PRO A 47 7.94 -17.17 -20.56
C PRO A 47 6.96 -16.76 -19.44
N TYR A 48 5.98 -17.62 -19.18
CA TYR A 48 4.96 -17.47 -18.13
C TYR A 48 4.09 -16.20 -18.22
N GLY A 49 4.09 -15.48 -19.34
CA GLY A 49 3.35 -14.24 -19.49
C GLY A 49 3.94 -13.04 -18.72
N ILE A 50 5.21 -13.12 -18.34
CA ILE A 50 5.94 -11.98 -17.75
C ILE A 50 5.90 -10.81 -18.74
N PRO A 51 5.64 -9.55 -18.33
CA PRO A 51 5.71 -8.41 -19.21
C PRO A 51 7.05 -8.34 -19.95
N ASP A 52 7.02 -8.02 -21.24
CA ASP A 52 8.26 -7.89 -22.02
C ASP A 52 8.95 -6.54 -21.75
N PHE A 53 9.55 -6.43 -20.55
CA PHE A 53 10.26 -5.22 -20.13
C PHE A 53 11.39 -4.80 -21.08
N ASN A 54 11.92 -5.73 -21.91
CA ASN A 54 12.96 -5.40 -22.88
C ASN A 54 12.39 -4.70 -24.14
N ALA A 55 11.11 -4.90 -24.44
CA ALA A 55 10.43 -4.31 -25.60
C ALA A 55 9.63 -3.05 -25.24
N VAL A 56 9.35 -2.82 -23.95
CA VAL A 56 8.58 -1.66 -23.50
C VAL A 56 9.48 -0.41 -23.43
N GLU A 57 9.01 0.67 -24.06
CA GLU A 57 9.61 2.00 -23.99
C GLU A 57 8.57 3.01 -23.46
N GLU A 58 9.00 4.10 -22.85
CA GLU A 58 8.11 5.16 -22.31
C GLU A 58 7.11 5.69 -23.35
N SER A 59 7.54 5.79 -24.61
CA SER A 59 6.69 6.21 -25.73
C SER A 59 5.51 5.29 -26.03
N HIS A 60 5.50 4.07 -25.50
CA HIS A 60 4.44 3.08 -25.70
C HIS A 60 3.25 3.26 -24.77
N TYR A 61 3.42 3.86 -23.57
CA TYR A 61 2.38 3.89 -22.54
C TYR A 61 1.14 4.69 -22.96
N LEU A 62 1.29 5.98 -23.28
CA LEU A 62 0.14 6.83 -23.58
C LEU A 62 -0.70 6.31 -24.77
N PRO A 63 -0.10 5.94 -25.92
CA PRO A 63 -0.87 5.35 -27.02
C PRO A 63 -1.56 4.01 -26.64
N ALA A 64 -0.94 3.21 -25.76
CA ALA A 64 -1.54 1.96 -25.33
C ALA A 64 -2.71 2.18 -24.36
N VAL A 65 -2.63 3.18 -23.48
CA VAL A 65 -3.74 3.59 -22.60
C VAL A 65 -4.91 4.09 -23.45
N GLU A 66 -4.67 4.96 -24.43
CA GLU A 66 -5.70 5.44 -25.36
C GLU A 66 -6.38 4.28 -26.09
N ALA A 67 -5.59 3.35 -26.64
CA ALA A 67 -6.11 2.18 -27.32
C ALA A 67 -6.89 1.24 -26.39
N GLY A 68 -6.41 1.06 -25.16
CA GLY A 68 -7.06 0.23 -24.13
C GLY A 68 -8.39 0.80 -23.68
N ILE A 69 -8.46 2.12 -23.46
CA ILE A 69 -9.71 2.83 -23.15
C ILE A 69 -10.72 2.67 -24.29
N ALA A 70 -10.27 2.88 -25.54
CA ALA A 70 -11.13 2.74 -26.71
C ALA A 70 -11.64 1.30 -26.89
N GLN A 71 -10.78 0.30 -26.67
CA GLN A 71 -11.16 -1.11 -26.72
C GLN A 71 -12.21 -1.43 -25.66
N GLN A 72 -11.94 -1.11 -24.39
CA GLN A 72 -12.86 -1.42 -23.31
C GLN A 72 -14.21 -0.71 -23.48
N GLN A 73 -14.19 0.55 -23.92
CA GLN A 73 -15.45 1.26 -24.22
C GLN A 73 -16.27 0.54 -25.28
N ALA A 74 -15.65 0.08 -26.36
CA ALA A 74 -16.34 -0.67 -27.42
C ALA A 74 -16.90 -2.02 -26.92
N GLU A 75 -16.19 -2.69 -26.01
CA GLU A 75 -16.64 -3.92 -25.36
C GLU A 75 -17.85 -3.67 -24.43
N ILE A 76 -17.84 -2.57 -23.65
CA ILE A 76 -18.97 -2.13 -22.83
C ILE A 76 -20.17 -1.77 -23.72
N ASP A 77 -19.96 -1.02 -24.80
CA ASP A 77 -21.01 -0.65 -25.74
C ASP A 77 -21.65 -1.90 -26.39
N ALA A 78 -20.86 -2.95 -26.66
CA ALA A 78 -21.39 -4.23 -27.14
C ALA A 78 -22.24 -4.95 -26.09
N ILE A 79 -21.87 -4.91 -24.80
CA ILE A 79 -22.70 -5.44 -23.71
C ILE A 79 -24.03 -4.69 -23.65
N ILE A 80 -23.99 -3.36 -23.74
CA ILE A 80 -25.18 -2.50 -23.69
C ILE A 80 -26.09 -2.78 -24.89
N ALA A 81 -25.52 -2.85 -26.08
CA ALA A 81 -26.26 -3.05 -27.34
C ALA A 81 -26.83 -4.46 -27.51
N ASN A 82 -26.41 -5.44 -26.71
CA ASN A 82 -26.90 -6.81 -26.80
C ASN A 82 -28.42 -6.87 -26.50
N PRO A 83 -29.27 -7.25 -27.47
CA PRO A 83 -30.72 -7.28 -27.31
C PRO A 83 -31.25 -8.46 -26.49
N ALA A 84 -30.40 -9.45 -26.18
CA ALA A 84 -30.77 -10.60 -25.38
C ALA A 84 -31.09 -10.17 -23.94
N ALA A 85 -31.95 -10.93 -23.28
CA ALA A 85 -32.19 -10.71 -21.84
C ALA A 85 -30.88 -10.79 -21.06
N PRO A 86 -30.66 -9.94 -20.05
CA PRO A 86 -29.46 -9.98 -19.22
C PRO A 86 -29.30 -11.34 -18.55
N THR A 87 -28.10 -11.91 -18.67
CA THR A 87 -27.66 -13.11 -17.96
C THR A 87 -26.30 -12.83 -17.33
N PHE A 88 -25.92 -13.62 -16.33
CA PHE A 88 -24.59 -13.49 -15.72
C PHE A 88 -23.49 -13.56 -16.80
N GLU A 89 -23.65 -14.43 -17.78
CA GLU A 89 -22.69 -14.67 -18.86
C GLU A 89 -22.57 -13.48 -19.82
N ASN A 90 -23.70 -12.93 -20.30
CA ASN A 90 -23.68 -11.88 -21.32
C ASN A 90 -23.52 -10.46 -20.77
N VAL A 91 -23.50 -10.31 -19.43
CA VAL A 91 -23.27 -9.00 -18.76
C VAL A 91 -22.01 -9.07 -17.89
N VAL A 92 -21.99 -9.94 -16.87
CA VAL A 92 -20.92 -9.93 -15.86
C VAL A 92 -19.65 -10.58 -16.40
N VAL A 93 -19.73 -11.78 -16.98
CA VAL A 93 -18.56 -12.44 -17.59
C VAL A 93 -18.03 -11.66 -18.79
N ALA A 94 -18.91 -11.05 -19.58
CA ALA A 94 -18.48 -10.16 -20.65
C ALA A 94 -17.71 -8.94 -20.14
N TYR A 95 -18.11 -8.37 -19.00
CA TYR A 95 -17.40 -7.27 -18.33
C TYR A 95 -16.05 -7.74 -17.78
N GLU A 96 -16.00 -8.88 -17.07
CA GLU A 96 -14.75 -9.45 -16.54
C GLU A 96 -13.68 -9.67 -17.64
N LYS A 97 -14.11 -10.00 -18.85
CA LYS A 97 -13.21 -10.17 -20.00
C LYS A 97 -12.79 -8.87 -20.69
N SER A 98 -13.45 -7.76 -20.38
CA SER A 98 -13.18 -6.47 -21.04
C SER A 98 -11.89 -5.82 -20.54
N GLY A 99 -11.30 -4.96 -21.38
CA GLY A 99 -10.18 -4.09 -20.99
C GLY A 99 -8.81 -4.75 -20.98
N ALA A 100 -8.60 -5.86 -21.69
CA ALA A 100 -7.34 -6.61 -21.63
C ALA A 100 -6.08 -5.81 -22.01
N ILE A 101 -6.17 -4.82 -22.92
CA ILE A 101 -5.05 -3.91 -23.24
C ILE A 101 -4.82 -2.97 -22.06
N LEU A 102 -5.91 -2.43 -21.51
CA LEU A 102 -5.84 -1.47 -20.40
C LEU A 102 -5.22 -2.11 -19.16
N ASP A 103 -5.67 -3.31 -18.77
CA ASP A 103 -5.08 -4.07 -17.67
C ASP A 103 -3.58 -4.26 -17.84
N ARG A 104 -3.17 -4.58 -19.08
CA ARG A 104 -1.76 -4.86 -19.40
C ARG A 104 -0.88 -3.62 -19.29
N VAL A 105 -1.32 -2.48 -19.82
CA VAL A 105 -0.53 -1.25 -19.79
C VAL A 105 -0.54 -0.62 -18.40
N VAL A 106 -1.68 -0.61 -17.73
CA VAL A 106 -1.86 -0.02 -16.37
C VAL A 106 -1.08 -0.84 -15.34
N GLY A 107 -1.15 -2.18 -15.42
CA GLY A 107 -0.39 -3.06 -14.54
C GLY A 107 1.12 -2.85 -14.62
N VAL A 108 1.67 -2.55 -15.81
CA VAL A 108 3.10 -2.23 -15.94
C VAL A 108 3.39 -0.78 -15.53
N LEU A 109 2.61 0.18 -16.01
CA LEU A 109 2.85 1.61 -15.77
C LEU A 109 2.90 1.95 -14.27
N PHE A 110 1.89 1.54 -13.51
CA PHE A 110 1.83 1.89 -12.09
C PHE A 110 2.83 1.12 -11.25
N ASN A 111 3.10 -0.15 -11.56
CA ASN A 111 4.17 -0.86 -10.88
C ASN A 111 5.54 -0.21 -11.11
N LEU A 112 5.85 0.18 -12.35
CA LEU A 112 7.14 0.81 -12.64
C LEU A 112 7.23 2.24 -12.11
N SER A 113 6.14 3.00 -12.03
CA SER A 113 6.16 4.33 -11.42
C SER A 113 6.52 4.30 -9.93
N GLU A 114 6.24 3.20 -9.24
CA GLU A 114 6.59 3.01 -7.83
C GLU A 114 7.96 2.35 -7.63
N THR A 115 8.36 1.46 -8.55
CA THR A 115 9.61 0.70 -8.40
C THR A 115 10.79 1.29 -9.15
N ASP A 116 10.58 1.97 -10.28
CA ASP A 116 11.60 2.58 -11.13
C ASP A 116 11.11 3.87 -11.80
N GLY A 117 10.45 4.74 -11.02
CA GLY A 117 9.78 5.95 -11.44
C GLY A 117 10.74 7.06 -11.84
N THR A 118 11.01 7.18 -13.16
CA THR A 118 11.72 8.33 -13.73
C THR A 118 10.81 9.56 -13.77
N ASP A 119 11.37 10.76 -13.87
CA ASP A 119 10.60 12.01 -14.05
C ASP A 119 9.70 11.92 -15.28
N SER A 120 10.19 11.29 -16.36
CA SER A 120 9.44 11.08 -17.60
C SER A 120 8.27 10.14 -17.40
N LEU A 121 8.47 9.02 -16.70
CA LEU A 121 7.40 8.06 -16.40
C LEU A 121 6.34 8.67 -15.49
N ASN A 122 6.75 9.44 -14.50
CA ASN A 122 5.85 10.17 -13.60
C ASN A 122 5.00 11.21 -14.36
N ALA A 123 5.59 11.91 -15.33
CA ALA A 123 4.86 12.83 -16.20
C ALA A 123 3.82 12.10 -17.09
N ILE A 124 4.07 10.85 -17.47
CA ILE A 124 3.09 10.00 -18.17
C ILE A 124 1.96 9.62 -17.21
N VAL A 125 2.27 9.21 -15.99
CA VAL A 125 1.27 8.89 -14.95
C VAL A 125 0.34 10.07 -14.70
N GLU A 126 0.87 11.29 -14.60
CA GLU A 126 0.06 12.52 -14.41
C GLU A 126 -0.94 12.76 -15.56
N GLN A 127 -0.59 12.37 -16.78
CA GLN A 127 -1.49 12.45 -17.93
C GLN A 127 -2.52 11.31 -17.95
N VAL A 128 -2.12 10.13 -17.53
CA VAL A 128 -2.95 8.91 -17.60
C VAL A 128 -4.01 8.87 -16.50
N LEU A 129 -3.71 9.32 -15.30
CA LEU A 129 -4.64 9.29 -14.16
C LEU A 129 -6.00 9.95 -14.44
N PRO A 130 -6.06 11.19 -15.00
CA PRO A 130 -7.34 11.78 -15.36
C PRO A 130 -8.10 11.01 -16.44
N MET A 131 -7.39 10.44 -17.42
CA MET A 131 -8.01 9.64 -18.48
C MET A 131 -8.68 8.39 -17.93
N LEU A 132 -8.01 7.68 -17.01
CA LEU A 132 -8.54 6.50 -16.34
C LEU A 132 -9.73 6.85 -15.43
N SER A 133 -9.66 7.98 -14.70
CA SER A 133 -10.76 8.45 -13.87
C SER A 133 -12.02 8.71 -14.71
N VAL A 134 -11.89 9.47 -15.80
CA VAL A 134 -13.00 9.75 -16.72
C VAL A 134 -13.55 8.46 -17.33
N HIS A 135 -12.69 7.53 -17.74
CA HIS A 135 -13.10 6.25 -18.31
C HIS A 135 -13.85 5.38 -17.30
N SER A 136 -13.35 5.27 -16.07
CA SER A 136 -14.00 4.56 -14.98
C SER A 136 -15.40 5.14 -14.67
N ASP A 137 -15.49 6.46 -14.62
CA ASP A 137 -16.77 7.15 -14.41
C ASP A 137 -17.75 6.94 -15.59
N ASN A 138 -17.26 6.88 -16.82
CA ASN A 138 -18.07 6.58 -17.99
C ASN A 138 -18.69 5.19 -17.95
N ILE A 139 -18.01 4.22 -17.34
CA ILE A 139 -18.52 2.86 -17.12
C ILE A 139 -19.47 2.84 -15.93
N SER A 140 -18.99 3.27 -14.75
CA SER A 140 -19.70 3.13 -13.47
C SER A 140 -20.90 4.07 -13.30
N MET A 141 -21.00 5.11 -14.12
CA MET A 141 -22.16 6.01 -14.17
C MET A 141 -22.99 5.82 -15.46
N ASN A 142 -22.87 4.69 -16.16
CA ASN A 142 -23.62 4.39 -17.37
C ASN A 142 -24.98 3.77 -17.01
N PRO A 143 -26.12 4.47 -17.21
CA PRO A 143 -27.41 3.98 -16.79
C PRO A 143 -27.90 2.78 -17.61
N ALA A 144 -27.49 2.65 -18.88
CA ALA A 144 -27.89 1.52 -19.73
C ALA A 144 -27.13 0.24 -19.36
N PHE A 145 -25.89 0.35 -18.95
CA PHE A 145 -25.14 -0.78 -18.42
C PHE A 145 -25.66 -1.17 -17.03
N PHE A 146 -25.83 -0.20 -16.14
CA PHE A 146 -26.39 -0.43 -14.79
C PHE A 146 -27.73 -1.13 -14.82
N ALA A 147 -28.64 -0.74 -15.70
CA ALA A 147 -29.96 -1.39 -15.81
C ALA A 147 -29.85 -2.90 -16.08
N LYS A 148 -28.84 -3.35 -16.82
CA LYS A 148 -28.60 -4.81 -17.03
C LYS A 148 -28.05 -5.47 -15.78
N VAL A 149 -27.13 -4.82 -15.07
CA VAL A 149 -26.56 -5.33 -13.81
C VAL A 149 -27.61 -5.38 -12.71
N GLU A 150 -28.43 -4.32 -12.58
CA GLU A 150 -29.50 -4.21 -11.58
C GLU A 150 -30.56 -5.33 -11.73
N VAL A 151 -30.95 -5.67 -12.97
CA VAL A 151 -31.87 -6.79 -13.25
C VAL A 151 -31.32 -8.11 -12.72
N LEU A 152 -30.02 -8.33 -12.84
CA LEU A 152 -29.36 -9.54 -12.33
C LEU A 152 -29.23 -9.50 -10.80
N TYR A 153 -28.81 -8.35 -10.25
CA TYR A 153 -28.61 -8.19 -8.81
C TYR A 153 -29.92 -8.38 -8.03
N ASN A 154 -31.02 -7.81 -8.51
CA ASN A 154 -32.34 -7.95 -7.89
C ASN A 154 -32.87 -9.40 -7.88
N LYS A 155 -32.27 -10.30 -8.66
CA LYS A 155 -32.61 -11.72 -8.74
C LYS A 155 -31.45 -12.62 -8.35
N ILE A 156 -30.45 -12.11 -7.65
CA ILE A 156 -29.18 -12.81 -7.38
C ILE A 156 -29.38 -14.20 -6.76
N ASP A 157 -30.39 -14.37 -5.91
CA ASP A 157 -30.69 -15.65 -5.25
C ASP A 157 -31.53 -16.59 -6.12
N GLU A 158 -32.14 -16.09 -7.19
CA GLU A 158 -32.99 -16.87 -8.11
C GLU A 158 -32.18 -17.38 -9.32
N LEU A 159 -31.02 -16.80 -9.61
CA LEU A 159 -30.22 -17.11 -10.80
C LEU A 159 -29.42 -18.42 -10.72
N GLY A 160 -29.42 -19.11 -9.56
CA GLY A 160 -28.63 -20.34 -9.37
C GLY A 160 -27.11 -20.12 -9.41
N LEU A 161 -26.65 -18.91 -9.14
CA LEU A 161 -25.24 -18.55 -9.11
C LEU A 161 -24.53 -19.22 -7.93
N ASN A 162 -23.28 -19.65 -8.15
CA ASN A 162 -22.41 -20.05 -7.05
C ASN A 162 -21.97 -18.82 -6.23
N GLN A 163 -21.30 -19.04 -5.07
CA GLN A 163 -20.95 -17.95 -4.16
C GLN A 163 -19.98 -16.94 -4.81
N GLU A 164 -18.96 -17.39 -5.52
CA GLU A 164 -18.03 -16.52 -6.24
C GLU A 164 -18.76 -15.60 -7.25
N GLN A 165 -19.66 -16.18 -8.04
CA GLN A 165 -20.47 -15.41 -9.00
C GLN A 165 -21.36 -14.37 -8.32
N LYS A 166 -21.93 -14.70 -7.15
CA LYS A 166 -22.68 -13.72 -6.34
C LYS A 166 -21.78 -12.58 -5.87
N MET A 167 -20.58 -12.89 -5.39
CA MET A 167 -19.61 -11.87 -4.96
C MET A 167 -19.17 -10.95 -6.10
N VAL A 168 -18.90 -11.50 -7.28
CA VAL A 168 -18.56 -10.70 -8.48
C VAL A 168 -19.71 -9.78 -8.87
N LEU A 169 -20.94 -10.30 -8.92
CA LEU A 169 -22.13 -9.50 -9.23
C LEU A 169 -22.38 -8.42 -8.18
N LYS A 170 -22.24 -8.73 -6.89
CA LYS A 170 -22.35 -7.78 -5.77
C LYS A 170 -21.29 -6.67 -5.89
N LYS A 171 -20.03 -7.05 -6.15
CA LYS A 171 -18.93 -6.10 -6.34
C LYS A 171 -19.19 -5.17 -7.54
N LEU A 172 -19.62 -5.72 -8.65
CA LEU A 172 -19.97 -4.93 -9.84
C LEU A 172 -21.13 -3.98 -9.56
N TYR A 173 -22.22 -4.44 -8.94
CA TYR A 173 -23.36 -3.61 -8.55
C TYR A 173 -22.94 -2.47 -7.62
N ASN A 174 -22.17 -2.78 -6.57
CA ASN A 174 -21.66 -1.80 -5.62
C ASN A 174 -20.76 -0.77 -6.28
N SER A 175 -19.99 -1.13 -7.32
CA SER A 175 -19.16 -0.17 -8.05
C SER A 175 -19.99 0.94 -8.71
N PHE A 176 -21.17 0.64 -9.21
CA PHE A 176 -22.10 1.65 -9.73
C PHE A 176 -22.72 2.51 -8.62
N VAL A 177 -23.20 1.86 -7.55
CA VAL A 177 -23.85 2.56 -6.44
C VAL A 177 -22.88 3.52 -5.74
N ASN A 178 -21.68 3.06 -5.44
CA ASN A 178 -20.64 3.85 -4.77
C ASN A 178 -20.06 4.98 -5.64
N ASN A 179 -20.27 4.91 -6.96
CA ASN A 179 -19.93 6.00 -7.89
C ASN A 179 -21.12 6.89 -8.26
N GLY A 180 -22.28 6.68 -7.62
CA GLY A 180 -23.40 7.63 -7.71
C GLY A 180 -24.29 7.44 -8.93
N ILE A 181 -24.47 6.21 -9.44
CA ILE A 181 -25.37 5.93 -10.58
C ILE A 181 -26.82 6.37 -10.31
N ALA A 182 -27.25 6.36 -9.05
CA ALA A 182 -28.59 6.78 -8.65
C ALA A 182 -28.77 8.31 -8.51
N LEU A 183 -27.69 9.07 -8.64
CA LEU A 183 -27.70 10.53 -8.54
C LEU A 183 -28.34 11.17 -9.78
N GLY A 184 -28.86 12.40 -9.63
CA GLY A 184 -29.29 13.22 -10.73
C GLY A 184 -28.12 13.66 -11.62
N GLU A 185 -28.42 14.10 -12.84
CA GLU A 185 -27.41 14.45 -13.85
C GLU A 185 -26.40 15.51 -13.35
N ALA A 186 -26.89 16.55 -12.65
CA ALA A 186 -26.01 17.58 -12.08
C ALA A 186 -25.12 17.06 -10.96
N GLU A 187 -25.64 16.17 -10.11
CA GLU A 187 -24.88 15.54 -9.02
C GLU A 187 -23.85 14.56 -9.57
N GLN A 188 -24.17 13.80 -10.63
CA GLN A 188 -23.20 12.94 -11.31
C GLN A 188 -22.07 13.77 -11.95
N ALA A 189 -22.39 14.92 -12.55
CA ALA A 189 -21.36 15.82 -13.08
C ALA A 189 -20.41 16.29 -11.97
N ARG A 190 -20.98 16.68 -10.81
CA ARG A 190 -20.18 17.07 -9.63
C ARG A 190 -19.35 15.93 -9.08
N MET A 191 -19.89 14.70 -9.03
CA MET A 191 -19.17 13.52 -8.60
C MET A 191 -17.93 13.25 -9.46
N ARG A 192 -18.06 13.41 -10.80
CA ARG A 192 -16.92 13.29 -11.73
C ARG A 192 -15.81 14.31 -11.45
N GLU A 193 -16.21 15.57 -11.19
CA GLU A 193 -15.25 16.61 -10.80
C GLU A 193 -14.53 16.23 -9.50
N ILE A 194 -15.26 15.79 -8.48
CA ILE A 194 -14.70 15.35 -7.19
C ILE A 194 -13.72 14.20 -7.38
N ASN A 195 -14.09 13.17 -8.14
CA ASN A 195 -13.22 12.02 -8.38
C ASN A 195 -11.90 12.42 -9.07
N MET A 196 -11.98 13.27 -10.10
CA MET A 196 -10.82 13.77 -10.82
C MET A 196 -9.91 14.63 -9.92
N GLU A 197 -10.50 15.53 -9.13
CA GLU A 197 -9.77 16.41 -8.23
C GLU A 197 -9.10 15.62 -7.09
N LEU A 198 -9.79 14.67 -6.46
CA LEU A 198 -9.23 13.79 -5.44
C LEU A 198 -8.03 12.98 -5.97
N SER A 199 -8.12 12.47 -7.19
CA SER A 199 -7.01 11.74 -7.82
C SER A 199 -5.77 12.63 -8.00
N SER A 200 -5.96 13.85 -8.49
CA SER A 200 -4.87 14.82 -8.67
C SER A 200 -4.26 15.25 -7.33
N LEU A 201 -5.08 15.55 -6.33
CA LEU A 201 -4.63 15.95 -4.99
C LEU A 201 -3.86 14.83 -4.29
N SER A 202 -4.31 13.58 -4.45
CA SER A 202 -3.66 12.40 -3.91
C SER A 202 -2.24 12.23 -4.46
N ASN A 203 -2.07 12.35 -5.77
CA ASN A 203 -0.75 12.31 -6.41
C ASN A 203 0.15 13.47 -5.94
N THR A 204 -0.40 14.68 -5.88
CA THR A 204 0.33 15.87 -5.39
C THR A 204 0.80 15.70 -3.95
N PHE A 205 -0.04 15.11 -3.07
CA PHE A 205 0.32 14.82 -1.69
C PHE A 205 1.55 13.88 -1.62
N GLY A 206 1.51 12.78 -2.37
CA GLY A 206 2.62 11.83 -2.44
C GLY A 206 3.93 12.47 -2.91
N ASN A 207 3.87 13.30 -3.95
CA ASN A 207 5.04 13.98 -4.51
C ASN A 207 5.63 15.01 -3.54
N ARG A 208 4.79 15.82 -2.86
CA ARG A 208 5.28 16.77 -1.83
C ARG A 208 5.94 16.06 -0.66
N LEU A 209 5.33 14.97 -0.19
CA LEU A 209 5.91 14.17 0.89
C LEU A 209 7.23 13.52 0.48
N LEU A 210 7.35 13.03 -0.74
CA LEU A 210 8.61 12.47 -1.25
C LEU A 210 9.71 13.53 -1.28
N ALA A 211 9.39 14.74 -1.72
CA ALA A 211 10.35 15.86 -1.72
C ALA A 211 10.81 16.20 -0.29
N ASP A 212 9.91 16.24 0.68
CA ASP A 212 10.25 16.48 2.09
C ASP A 212 11.09 15.35 2.70
N ASN A 213 10.79 14.08 2.36
CA ASN A 213 11.60 12.93 2.76
C ASN A 213 13.03 13.02 2.20
N ASN A 214 13.18 13.46 0.95
CA ASN A 214 14.50 13.68 0.32
C ASN A 214 15.24 14.84 0.97
N ALA A 215 14.54 15.91 1.36
CA ALA A 215 15.13 17.04 2.08
C ALA A 215 15.65 16.60 3.46
N PHE A 216 14.89 15.79 4.20
CA PHE A 216 15.35 15.18 5.45
C PHE A 216 16.61 14.34 5.24
N ALA A 217 16.62 13.47 4.24
CA ALA A 217 17.78 12.63 3.94
C ALA A 217 19.01 13.46 3.56
N ALA A 218 18.84 14.56 2.82
CA ALA A 218 19.92 15.46 2.45
C ALA A 218 20.49 16.21 3.68
N GLU A 219 19.64 16.58 4.65
CA GLU A 219 20.08 17.30 5.85
C GLU A 219 20.84 16.41 6.83
N PHE A 220 20.34 15.19 7.06
CA PHE A 220 20.85 14.32 8.13
C PHE A 220 21.74 13.18 7.62
N GLY A 221 21.79 12.92 6.32
CA GLY A 221 22.50 11.78 5.73
C GLY A 221 21.85 10.44 6.07
N VAL A 222 20.55 10.45 6.44
CA VAL A 222 19.77 9.31 6.91
C VAL A 222 18.48 9.24 6.12
N ALA A 223 18.20 8.13 5.46
CA ALA A 223 16.91 7.92 4.80
C ALA A 223 15.77 7.77 5.84
N ILE A 224 14.54 8.10 5.45
CA ILE A 224 13.38 7.95 6.35
C ILE A 224 13.21 6.51 6.84
N SER A 225 13.51 5.52 6.01
CA SER A 225 13.49 4.09 6.38
C SER A 225 14.54 3.70 7.43
N GLU A 226 15.58 4.51 7.59
CA GLU A 226 16.68 4.28 8.53
C GLU A 226 16.57 5.15 9.79
N TYR A 227 15.55 6.02 9.86
CA TYR A 227 15.36 6.99 10.94
C TYR A 227 15.34 6.34 12.33
N GLY A 228 14.59 5.25 12.50
CA GLY A 228 14.48 4.55 13.79
C GLY A 228 15.84 4.04 14.30
N GLY A 229 16.63 3.41 13.45
CA GLY A 229 17.99 2.93 13.77
C GLY A 229 18.96 4.07 14.07
N ALA A 230 18.88 5.18 13.31
CA ALA A 230 19.68 6.37 13.57
C ALA A 230 19.34 7.00 14.92
N MET A 231 18.06 7.09 15.29
CA MET A 231 17.61 7.58 16.59
C MET A 231 18.08 6.70 17.75
N ALA A 232 18.05 5.37 17.57
CA ALA A 232 18.49 4.40 18.57
C ALA A 232 20.02 4.46 18.82
N SER A 233 20.81 4.69 17.80
CA SER A 233 22.28 4.65 17.85
C SER A 233 22.92 6.01 18.16
N THR A 234 22.24 7.13 17.94
CA THR A 234 22.81 8.48 18.12
C THR A 234 22.89 8.86 19.60
N SER A 235 24.11 9.00 20.14
CA SER A 235 24.33 9.41 21.54
C SER A 235 24.09 10.90 21.80
N ASP A 236 24.26 11.77 20.80
CA ASP A 236 24.02 13.21 20.89
C ASP A 236 22.52 13.53 20.99
N ARG A 237 22.07 13.89 22.19
CA ARG A 237 20.65 14.19 22.48
C ARG A 237 20.14 15.40 21.67
N ALA A 238 20.96 16.42 21.44
CA ALA A 238 20.56 17.59 20.68
C ALA A 238 20.35 17.25 19.20
N LEU A 239 21.19 16.36 18.66
CA LEU A 239 21.01 15.85 17.30
C LEU A 239 19.73 14.99 17.20
N ARG A 240 19.45 14.12 18.18
CA ARG A 240 18.19 13.37 18.20
C ARG A 240 16.97 14.29 18.26
N GLU A 241 16.99 15.33 19.11
CA GLU A 241 15.92 16.33 19.16
C GLU A 241 15.71 17.01 17.79
N LYS A 242 16.79 17.40 17.15
CA LYS A 242 16.73 18.04 15.83
C LYS A 242 16.16 17.10 14.76
N MET A 243 16.64 15.86 14.72
CA MET A 243 16.14 14.83 13.80
C MET A 243 14.66 14.51 14.03
N PHE A 244 14.26 14.36 15.31
CA PHE A 244 12.86 14.10 15.67
C PHE A 244 11.94 15.23 15.22
N LYS A 245 12.31 16.49 15.50
CA LYS A 245 11.51 17.66 15.08
C LYS A 245 11.37 17.74 13.56
N ALA A 246 12.44 17.51 12.83
CA ALA A 246 12.41 17.49 11.36
C ALA A 246 11.55 16.32 10.84
N TYR A 247 11.68 15.13 11.44
CA TYR A 247 10.84 13.97 11.11
C TYR A 247 9.36 14.24 11.37
N ALA A 248 9.02 14.78 12.53
CA ALA A 248 7.65 15.05 12.94
C ALA A 248 6.98 16.22 12.21
N SER A 249 7.78 17.11 11.56
CA SER A 249 7.28 18.26 10.79
C SER A 249 7.21 18.02 9.28
N ARG A 250 7.43 16.81 8.79
CA ARG A 250 7.29 16.51 7.37
C ARG A 250 5.89 16.90 6.86
N GLY A 251 5.85 17.54 5.68
CA GLY A 251 4.61 18.10 5.14
C GLY A 251 4.03 19.28 5.95
N ASN A 252 4.75 19.80 6.93
CA ASN A 252 4.34 20.90 7.82
C ASN A 252 5.46 21.95 8.01
N ASN A 253 6.20 22.26 6.96
CA ASN A 253 7.34 23.16 7.03
C ASN A 253 7.04 24.58 6.52
N GLY A 254 5.79 24.88 6.11
CA GLY A 254 5.38 26.18 5.58
C GLY A 254 6.04 26.54 4.24
N ASN A 255 6.59 25.55 3.54
CA ASN A 255 7.21 25.66 2.22
C ASN A 255 6.29 25.09 1.11
N GLU A 256 6.81 24.93 -0.11
CA GLU A 256 6.08 24.37 -1.25
C GLU A 256 5.66 22.91 -1.06
N ASN A 257 6.28 22.19 -0.13
CA ASN A 257 5.97 20.82 0.20
C ASN A 257 4.96 20.68 1.36
N ASP A 258 4.45 21.80 1.90
CA ASP A 258 3.42 21.77 2.94
C ASP A 258 2.14 21.12 2.42
N THR A 259 1.62 20.12 3.12
CA THR A 259 0.49 19.31 2.67
C THR A 259 -0.85 19.69 3.32
N LYS A 260 -0.85 20.63 4.27
CA LYS A 260 -2.07 21.00 5.03
C LYS A 260 -3.20 21.51 4.15
N ASP A 261 -2.87 22.29 3.11
CA ASP A 261 -3.83 22.77 2.12
C ASP A 261 -4.48 21.63 1.33
N LEU A 262 -3.68 20.60 0.99
CA LEU A 262 -4.17 19.41 0.31
C LEU A 262 -5.09 18.59 1.20
N VAL A 263 -4.72 18.39 2.48
CA VAL A 263 -5.56 17.69 3.47
C VAL A 263 -6.93 18.34 3.56
N MET A 264 -7.00 19.66 3.73
CA MET A 264 -8.26 20.38 3.86
C MET A 264 -9.14 20.23 2.61
N LYS A 265 -8.56 20.40 1.41
CA LYS A 265 -9.26 20.22 0.15
C LYS A 265 -9.76 18.79 -0.04
N MET A 266 -8.93 17.80 0.23
CA MET A 266 -9.29 16.40 0.10
C MET A 266 -10.40 16.02 1.08
N MET A 267 -10.34 16.49 2.33
CA MET A 267 -11.40 16.23 3.31
C MET A 267 -12.71 16.91 2.93
N ALA A 268 -12.67 18.15 2.44
CA ALA A 268 -13.88 18.82 1.92
C ALA A 268 -14.55 18.01 0.81
N LEU A 269 -13.78 17.56 -0.18
CA LEU A 269 -14.28 16.76 -1.30
C LEU A 269 -14.77 15.37 -0.87
N ARG A 270 -14.11 14.72 0.09
CA ARG A 270 -14.54 13.43 0.63
C ARG A 270 -15.87 13.55 1.38
N ILE A 271 -16.04 14.60 2.18
CA ILE A 271 -17.30 14.89 2.88
C ILE A 271 -18.42 15.18 1.87
N GLU A 272 -18.16 16.03 0.87
CA GLU A 272 -19.12 16.32 -0.21
C GLU A 272 -19.52 15.04 -0.95
N LYS A 273 -18.55 14.19 -1.31
CA LYS A 273 -18.80 12.89 -1.95
C LYS A 273 -19.69 11.98 -1.10
N ALA A 274 -19.39 11.85 0.19
CA ALA A 274 -20.19 11.06 1.12
C ALA A 274 -21.62 11.58 1.22
N ASN A 275 -21.80 12.90 1.35
CA ASN A 275 -23.11 13.55 1.44
C ASN A 275 -23.93 13.38 0.16
N LEU A 276 -23.31 13.51 -1.03
CA LEU A 276 -23.97 13.23 -2.31
C LEU A 276 -24.52 11.80 -2.38
N LEU A 277 -23.80 10.83 -1.82
CA LEU A 277 -24.20 9.42 -1.78
C LEU A 277 -25.16 9.10 -0.62
N GLY A 278 -25.56 10.09 0.19
CA GLY A 278 -26.51 9.92 1.29
C GLY A 278 -25.89 9.42 2.60
N TYR A 279 -24.56 9.37 2.70
CA TYR A 279 -23.85 9.06 3.94
C TYR A 279 -23.57 10.33 4.74
N LYS A 280 -23.52 10.21 6.07
CA LYS A 280 -23.23 11.35 6.96
C LYS A 280 -21.79 11.84 6.84
N ASN A 281 -20.87 10.91 6.63
CA ASN A 281 -19.44 11.18 6.59
C ASN A 281 -18.68 10.14 5.74
N PRO A 282 -17.42 10.41 5.37
CA PRO A 282 -16.61 9.50 4.58
C PRO A 282 -16.40 8.11 5.22
N ALA A 283 -16.27 8.04 6.56
CA ALA A 283 -16.06 6.76 7.25
C ALA A 283 -17.28 5.84 7.07
N GLN A 284 -18.50 6.37 7.23
CA GLN A 284 -19.73 5.61 7.00
C GLN A 284 -19.81 5.10 5.54
N MET A 285 -19.46 5.96 4.57
CA MET A 285 -19.43 5.59 3.16
C MET A 285 -18.41 4.47 2.87
N ILE A 286 -17.24 4.49 3.50
CA ILE A 286 -16.17 3.53 3.20
C ILE A 286 -16.38 2.21 3.94
N LEU A 287 -16.85 2.26 5.19
CA LEU A 287 -16.90 1.09 6.07
C LEU A 287 -18.12 0.19 5.85
N HIS A 288 -19.18 0.67 5.20
CA HIS A 288 -20.44 -0.07 5.06
C HIS A 288 -20.32 -1.43 4.37
N ASP A 289 -19.27 -1.66 3.58
CA ASP A 289 -18.99 -2.91 2.86
C ASP A 289 -17.71 -3.61 3.35
N LYS A 290 -17.20 -3.24 4.54
CA LYS A 290 -16.05 -3.86 5.20
C LYS A 290 -16.51 -4.83 6.30
N MET A 291 -15.58 -5.60 6.86
CA MET A 291 -15.89 -6.53 7.96
C MET A 291 -16.41 -5.80 9.20
N ALA A 292 -15.86 -4.64 9.51
CA ALA A 292 -16.27 -3.80 10.64
C ALA A 292 -17.67 -3.21 10.45
N GLY A 293 -18.10 -2.91 9.24
CA GLY A 293 -19.45 -2.48 8.87
C GLY A 293 -19.78 -1.02 9.14
N ASP A 294 -19.28 -0.42 10.21
CA ASP A 294 -19.59 0.96 10.60
C ASP A 294 -18.47 1.62 11.43
N PRO A 295 -18.43 2.99 11.50
CA PRO A 295 -17.42 3.72 12.24
C PRO A 295 -17.45 3.50 13.75
N GLU A 296 -18.61 3.28 14.35
CA GLU A 296 -18.80 3.08 15.78
C GLU A 296 -18.17 1.75 16.24
N THR A 297 -18.27 0.71 15.43
CA THR A 297 -17.58 -0.57 15.63
C THR A 297 -16.07 -0.38 15.64
N VAL A 298 -15.53 0.37 14.69
CA VAL A 298 -14.09 0.66 14.61
C VAL A 298 -13.62 1.53 15.79
N ASP A 299 -14.38 2.57 16.16
CA ASP A 299 -14.04 3.43 17.30
C ASP A 299 -14.00 2.65 18.63
N THR A 300 -14.99 1.77 18.83
CA THR A 300 -15.06 0.89 20.02
C THR A 300 -13.87 -0.09 20.05
N PHE A 301 -13.55 -0.68 18.92
CA PHE A 301 -12.42 -1.60 18.78
C PHE A 301 -11.09 -0.91 19.11
N LEU A 302 -10.83 0.26 18.51
CA LEU A 302 -9.59 1.01 18.74
C LEU A 302 -9.49 1.53 20.18
N ALA A 303 -10.60 1.96 20.79
CA ALA A 303 -10.63 2.37 22.21
C ALA A 303 -10.25 1.21 23.13
N GLY A 304 -10.63 -0.02 22.81
CA GLY A 304 -10.25 -1.22 23.56
C GLY A 304 -8.75 -1.52 23.51
N ILE A 305 -8.04 -1.05 22.46
CA ILE A 305 -6.60 -1.29 22.28
C ILE A 305 -5.76 -0.15 22.84
N ILE A 306 -6.13 1.11 22.57
CA ILE A 306 -5.28 2.26 22.90
C ILE A 306 -5.09 2.41 24.42
N ALA A 307 -6.13 2.15 25.22
CA ALA A 307 -6.07 2.35 26.67
C ALA A 307 -5.06 1.41 27.37
N PRO A 308 -5.06 0.07 27.15
CA PRO A 308 -4.02 -0.80 27.72
C PRO A 308 -2.64 -0.52 27.11
N ALA A 309 -2.54 -0.14 25.83
CA ALA A 309 -1.27 0.20 25.21
C ALA A 309 -0.60 1.43 25.85
N VAL A 310 -1.35 2.52 26.05
CA VAL A 310 -0.85 3.73 26.75
C VAL A 310 -0.44 3.41 28.19
N LYS A 311 -1.19 2.57 28.90
CA LYS A 311 -0.80 2.12 30.23
C LYS A 311 0.56 1.40 30.20
N LYS A 312 0.75 0.49 29.25
CA LYS A 312 2.01 -0.24 29.06
C LYS A 312 3.16 0.68 28.68
N ALA A 313 2.92 1.64 27.78
CA ALA A 313 3.90 2.66 27.40
C ALA A 313 4.38 3.50 28.60
N ASN A 314 3.49 3.83 29.55
CA ASN A 314 3.89 4.49 30.78
C ASN A 314 4.79 3.62 31.69
N GLU A 315 4.60 2.30 31.70
CA GLU A 315 5.51 1.36 32.39
C GLU A 315 6.89 1.35 31.71
N GLU A 316 6.93 1.39 30.37
CA GLU A 316 8.16 1.45 29.56
C GLU A 316 8.94 2.75 29.80
N ILE A 317 8.26 3.91 29.97
CA ILE A 317 8.90 5.17 30.34
C ILE A 317 9.62 5.06 31.69
N VAL A 318 9.05 4.37 32.65
CA VAL A 318 9.70 4.17 33.98
C VAL A 318 11.01 3.43 33.83
N ASP A 319 11.04 2.36 33.01
CA ASP A 319 12.27 1.62 32.73
C ASP A 319 13.32 2.48 32.03
N MET A 320 12.91 3.27 31.05
CA MET A 320 13.81 4.19 30.33
C MET A 320 14.32 5.32 31.22
N GLN A 321 13.50 5.85 32.14
CA GLN A 321 13.93 6.89 33.07
C GLN A 321 15.02 6.38 34.01
N VAL A 322 14.99 5.11 34.44
CA VAL A 322 16.07 4.49 35.20
C VAL A 322 17.41 4.54 34.44
N MET A 323 17.40 4.27 33.14
CA MET A 323 18.60 4.37 32.31
C MET A 323 19.07 5.83 32.13
N MET A 324 18.13 6.76 31.98
CA MET A 324 18.45 8.19 31.92
C MET A 324 19.00 8.72 33.21
N ASP A 325 18.47 8.28 34.37
CA ASP A 325 18.94 8.68 35.70
C ASP A 325 20.39 8.20 35.92
N ALA A 326 20.78 7.06 35.39
CA ALA A 326 22.17 6.62 35.40
C ALA A 326 23.07 7.54 34.53
N ASP A 327 22.63 8.00 33.41
CA ASP A 327 23.34 8.97 32.56
C ASP A 327 23.45 10.36 33.25
N ILE A 328 22.40 10.79 33.98
CA ILE A 328 22.43 12.00 34.79
C ILE A 328 23.47 11.87 35.91
N ALA A 329 23.49 10.72 36.62
CA ALA A 329 24.46 10.47 37.69
C ALA A 329 25.90 10.42 37.16
N ALA A 330 26.10 9.98 35.92
CA ALA A 330 27.40 10.00 35.22
C ALA A 330 27.80 11.42 34.70
N GLY A 331 26.94 12.43 34.85
CA GLY A 331 27.18 13.79 34.39
C GLY A 331 27.04 13.96 32.86
N LEU A 332 26.41 13.00 32.19
CA LEU A 332 26.15 13.04 30.74
C LEU A 332 24.92 13.90 30.39
N LEU A 333 24.03 14.08 31.34
CA LEU A 333 22.80 14.86 31.18
C LEU A 333 22.58 15.80 32.37
N PRO A 334 21.84 16.93 32.21
CA PRO A 334 21.46 17.81 33.27
C PRO A 334 20.61 17.10 34.33
N ALA A 335 20.75 17.50 35.58
CA ALA A 335 19.90 16.99 36.70
C ALA A 335 18.42 17.29 36.42
N GLY A 336 17.57 16.30 36.63
CA GLY A 336 16.12 16.41 36.43
C GLY A 336 15.65 16.25 34.98
N SER A 337 16.52 15.84 34.05
CA SER A 337 16.11 15.47 32.69
C SER A 337 15.03 14.38 32.71
N LYS A 338 14.09 14.47 31.82
CA LYS A 338 12.99 13.50 31.64
C LYS A 338 13.04 12.91 30.22
N ILE A 339 12.43 11.73 30.08
CA ILE A 339 12.23 11.10 28.77
C ILE A 339 11.33 11.99 27.93
N GLU A 340 11.82 12.39 26.78
CA GLU A 340 11.15 13.16 25.76
C GLU A 340 10.93 12.27 24.51
N PRO A 341 10.10 12.66 23.55
CA PRO A 341 9.85 11.84 22.35
C PRO A 341 11.14 11.43 21.59
N TRP A 342 12.12 12.33 21.51
CA TRP A 342 13.42 12.06 20.85
C TRP A 342 14.37 11.17 21.65
N ASP A 343 14.00 10.83 22.89
CA ASP A 343 14.79 9.93 23.73
C ASP A 343 14.30 8.49 23.64
N TRP A 344 13.06 8.27 23.17
CA TRP A 344 12.41 6.94 23.21
C TRP A 344 13.28 5.85 22.59
N ALA A 345 13.62 5.96 21.31
CA ALA A 345 14.38 4.93 20.61
C ALA A 345 15.74 4.65 21.27
N TYR A 346 16.45 5.70 21.70
CA TYR A 346 17.77 5.58 22.33
C TYR A 346 17.73 4.88 23.68
N TYR A 347 16.77 5.25 24.55
CA TYR A 347 16.66 4.62 25.86
C TYR A 347 15.97 3.26 25.82
N THR A 348 15.07 3.03 24.88
CA THR A 348 14.54 1.69 24.59
C THR A 348 15.67 0.72 24.29
N GLU A 349 16.63 1.10 23.46
CA GLU A 349 17.80 0.25 23.16
C GLU A 349 18.64 -0.03 24.39
N LYS A 350 18.89 0.97 25.26
CA LYS A 350 19.58 0.75 26.52
C LYS A 350 18.84 -0.22 27.47
N VAL A 351 17.50 -0.11 27.54
CA VAL A 351 16.68 -1.03 28.34
C VAL A 351 16.71 -2.43 27.74
N ARG A 352 16.64 -2.57 26.41
CA ARG A 352 16.70 -3.85 25.70
C ARG A 352 18.02 -4.56 25.98
N MET A 353 19.14 -3.84 25.89
CA MET A 353 20.47 -4.34 26.25
C MET A 353 20.56 -4.75 27.73
N ALA A 354 20.01 -3.94 28.63
CA ALA A 354 20.09 -4.23 30.07
C ALA A 354 19.22 -5.43 30.50
N LYS A 355 18.01 -5.58 29.91
CA LYS A 355 17.06 -6.64 30.27
C LYS A 355 17.32 -7.97 29.56
N TYR A 356 17.68 -7.92 28.29
CA TYR A 356 17.74 -9.10 27.42
C TYR A 356 19.14 -9.41 26.91
N ALA A 357 20.11 -8.50 27.09
CA ALA A 357 21.46 -8.58 26.48
C ALA A 357 21.39 -8.90 24.97
N LEU A 358 20.38 -8.34 24.29
CA LEU A 358 20.13 -8.51 22.87
C LEU A 358 20.61 -7.27 22.13
N ASP A 359 21.70 -7.41 21.41
CA ASP A 359 22.28 -6.41 20.53
C ASP A 359 21.94 -6.79 19.08
N GLU A 360 21.35 -5.85 18.35
CA GLU A 360 20.95 -6.06 16.96
C GLU A 360 22.17 -6.36 16.06
N GLU A 361 23.33 -5.77 16.34
CA GLU A 361 24.57 -6.07 15.64
C GLU A 361 25.05 -7.51 15.82
N GLN A 362 24.60 -8.19 16.91
CA GLN A 362 24.87 -9.62 17.12
C GLN A 362 23.91 -10.51 16.32
N THR A 363 22.72 -10.02 15.97
CA THR A 363 21.72 -10.78 15.23
C THR A 363 21.89 -10.67 13.72
N LYS A 364 22.17 -9.45 13.19
CA LYS A 364 22.34 -9.19 11.76
C LYS A 364 23.21 -10.20 11.01
N PRO A 365 24.36 -10.66 11.52
CA PRO A 365 25.20 -11.63 10.80
C PRO A 365 24.51 -12.95 10.44
N TYR A 366 23.41 -13.29 11.10
CA TYR A 366 22.64 -14.51 10.87
C TYR A 366 21.51 -14.34 9.87
N PHE A 367 21.16 -13.08 9.51
CA PHE A 367 20.02 -12.75 8.68
C PHE A 367 20.44 -12.16 7.34
N GLN A 368 21.23 -12.92 6.57
CA GLN A 368 21.50 -12.59 5.17
C GLN A 368 20.21 -12.68 4.36
N MET A 369 19.89 -11.63 3.58
CA MET A 369 18.62 -11.46 2.87
C MET A 369 18.26 -12.69 2.01
N GLU A 370 19.21 -13.23 1.26
CA GLU A 370 19.00 -14.41 0.43
C GLU A 370 18.65 -15.65 1.25
N ASN A 371 19.25 -15.80 2.44
CA ASN A 371 18.94 -16.90 3.36
C ASN A 371 17.55 -16.74 3.98
N VAL A 372 17.16 -15.51 4.33
CA VAL A 372 15.82 -15.21 4.85
C VAL A 372 14.76 -15.52 3.79
N ARG A 373 14.96 -15.07 2.53
CA ARG A 373 14.08 -15.43 1.41
C ARG A 373 14.00 -16.94 1.22
N GLN A 374 15.14 -17.65 1.25
CA GLN A 374 15.14 -19.11 1.15
C GLN A 374 14.39 -19.73 2.32
N GLY A 375 14.50 -19.18 3.53
CA GLY A 375 13.75 -19.62 4.71
C GLY A 375 12.24 -19.55 4.52
N VAL A 376 11.74 -18.48 3.86
CA VAL A 376 10.33 -18.38 3.50
C VAL A 376 9.92 -19.44 2.47
N PHE A 377 10.78 -19.71 1.47
CA PHE A 377 10.56 -20.78 0.49
C PHE A 377 10.52 -22.16 1.16
N ASP A 378 11.44 -22.44 2.05
CA ASP A 378 11.50 -23.69 2.80
C ASP A 378 10.30 -23.86 3.74
N LEU A 379 9.89 -22.78 4.42
CA LEU A 379 8.67 -22.75 5.25
C LEU A 379 7.42 -23.13 4.43
N THR A 380 7.23 -22.48 3.29
CA THR A 380 6.06 -22.72 2.44
C THR A 380 6.10 -24.07 1.72
N THR A 381 7.32 -24.58 1.45
CA THR A 381 7.52 -25.98 1.03
C THR A 381 7.06 -26.93 2.13
N LYS A 382 7.41 -26.67 3.38
CA LYS A 382 7.04 -27.53 4.52
C LYS A 382 5.54 -27.46 4.82
N LEU A 383 4.93 -26.29 4.72
CA LEU A 383 3.48 -26.11 4.98
C LEU A 383 2.58 -26.67 3.86
N TRP A 384 2.98 -26.46 2.60
CA TRP A 384 2.08 -26.68 1.45
C TRP A 384 2.71 -27.45 0.29
N GLY A 385 3.99 -27.83 0.39
CA GLY A 385 4.70 -28.56 -0.68
C GLY A 385 5.09 -27.71 -1.88
N LEU A 386 5.12 -26.36 -1.73
CA LEU A 386 5.50 -25.44 -2.81
C LEU A 386 6.95 -25.67 -3.24
N LYS A 387 7.22 -25.50 -4.52
CA LYS A 387 8.56 -25.66 -5.11
C LYS A 387 8.93 -24.38 -5.87
N TYR A 388 10.16 -23.95 -5.71
CA TYR A 388 10.70 -22.74 -6.29
C TYR A 388 11.85 -23.05 -7.25
N GLU A 389 11.83 -22.42 -8.41
CA GLU A 389 12.91 -22.53 -9.41
C GLU A 389 13.27 -21.14 -9.89
N LYS A 390 14.54 -20.73 -9.69
CA LYS A 390 15.04 -19.46 -10.18
C LYS A 390 14.97 -19.43 -11.70
N LEU A 391 14.47 -18.34 -12.24
CA LEU A 391 14.34 -18.13 -13.69
C LEU A 391 15.52 -17.30 -14.20
N GLU A 392 16.23 -17.84 -15.17
CA GLU A 392 17.33 -17.16 -15.83
C GLU A 392 16.90 -16.64 -17.20
N GLY A 393 17.42 -15.48 -17.62
CA GLY A 393 17.17 -14.91 -18.95
C GLY A 393 15.75 -14.41 -19.22
N ILE A 394 14.96 -14.21 -18.15
CA ILE A 394 13.64 -13.57 -18.27
C ILE A 394 13.80 -12.04 -18.43
N PRO A 395 12.84 -11.36 -19.07
CA PRO A 395 12.83 -9.91 -19.06
C PRO A 395 12.56 -9.41 -17.65
N THR A 396 13.38 -8.46 -17.16
CA THR A 396 13.19 -7.75 -15.90
C THR A 396 13.32 -6.26 -16.13
N TYR A 397 12.63 -5.45 -15.33
CA TYR A 397 12.67 -3.99 -15.47
C TYR A 397 13.92 -3.35 -14.82
N HIS A 398 14.62 -4.08 -13.96
CA HIS A 398 15.86 -3.63 -13.32
C HIS A 398 16.79 -4.80 -13.06
N ALA A 399 18.11 -4.54 -13.03
CA ALA A 399 19.14 -5.57 -12.84
C ALA A 399 19.10 -6.25 -11.46
N ASP A 400 18.55 -5.59 -10.45
CA ASP A 400 18.41 -6.11 -9.08
C ASP A 400 17.20 -7.07 -8.93
N VAL A 401 16.34 -7.17 -9.96
CA VAL A 401 15.12 -8.00 -9.90
C VAL A 401 15.45 -9.45 -10.23
N GLU A 402 15.06 -10.35 -9.34
CA GLU A 402 15.16 -11.80 -9.54
C GLU A 402 13.76 -12.41 -9.71
N GLY A 403 13.63 -13.39 -10.62
CA GLY A 403 12.38 -14.11 -10.84
C GLY A 403 12.44 -15.56 -10.40
N PHE A 404 11.33 -16.04 -9.84
CA PHE A 404 11.17 -17.44 -9.44
C PHE A 404 9.84 -17.99 -9.96
N LYS A 405 9.93 -19.16 -10.58
CA LYS A 405 8.75 -19.97 -10.89
C LYS A 405 8.30 -20.69 -9.61
N VAL A 406 7.01 -20.61 -9.31
CA VAL A 406 6.39 -21.26 -8.17
C VAL A 406 5.48 -22.38 -8.66
N MET A 407 5.70 -23.60 -8.14
CA MET A 407 4.95 -24.80 -8.50
C MET A 407 4.31 -25.41 -7.26
N ASP A 408 3.17 -26.05 -7.46
CA ASP A 408 2.49 -26.84 -6.42
C ASP A 408 3.22 -28.16 -6.16
N ALA A 409 2.81 -28.89 -5.13
CA ALA A 409 3.35 -30.19 -4.75
C ALA A 409 3.31 -31.22 -5.90
N ASP A 410 2.26 -31.16 -6.74
CA ASP A 410 2.07 -32.03 -7.91
C ASP A 410 2.89 -31.60 -9.15
N GLY A 411 3.59 -30.45 -9.07
CA GLY A 411 4.37 -29.89 -10.15
C GLY A 411 3.61 -28.97 -11.09
N SER A 412 2.33 -28.69 -10.85
CA SER A 412 1.56 -27.69 -11.62
C SER A 412 2.07 -26.28 -11.34
N LEU A 413 1.98 -25.41 -12.35
CA LEU A 413 2.39 -24.00 -12.22
C LEU A 413 1.41 -23.24 -11.34
N ILE A 414 1.90 -22.61 -10.28
CA ILE A 414 1.14 -21.66 -9.43
C ILE A 414 1.26 -20.25 -9.99
N GLY A 415 2.48 -19.81 -10.34
CA GLY A 415 2.73 -18.47 -10.86
C GLY A 415 4.20 -18.15 -10.91
N VAL A 416 4.49 -16.86 -11.10
CA VAL A 416 5.84 -16.29 -11.04
C VAL A 416 5.87 -15.21 -9.98
N ILE A 417 6.93 -15.17 -9.20
CA ILE A 417 7.24 -14.06 -8.30
C ILE A 417 8.53 -13.38 -8.75
N LEU A 418 8.47 -12.06 -8.92
CA LEU A 418 9.61 -11.18 -9.11
C LEU A 418 9.94 -10.55 -7.76
N THR A 419 11.18 -10.65 -7.31
CA THR A 419 11.64 -10.05 -6.05
C THR A 419 12.49 -8.83 -6.35
N ASP A 420 12.11 -7.67 -5.81
CA ASP A 420 12.78 -6.39 -5.97
C ASP A 420 13.07 -5.80 -4.59
N TYR A 421 14.17 -6.21 -3.97
CA TYR A 421 14.41 -6.00 -2.54
C TYR A 421 15.38 -4.86 -2.21
N PHE A 422 16.00 -4.22 -3.21
CA PHE A 422 17.00 -3.20 -2.95
C PHE A 422 16.52 -1.78 -3.27
N PRO A 423 16.93 -0.75 -2.48
CA PRO A 423 16.57 0.62 -2.72
C PRO A 423 17.31 1.22 -3.92
N ARG A 424 16.69 2.22 -4.55
CA ARG A 424 17.26 3.08 -5.58
C ARG A 424 16.56 4.44 -5.57
N SER A 425 17.17 5.45 -6.16
CA SER A 425 16.65 6.83 -6.14
C SER A 425 15.29 6.98 -6.85
N THR A 426 14.98 6.07 -7.78
CA THR A 426 13.74 6.04 -8.54
C THR A 426 12.66 5.15 -7.92
N LYS A 427 12.94 4.55 -6.76
CA LYS A 427 12.05 3.60 -6.08
C LYS A 427 11.41 4.22 -4.85
N ARG A 428 10.11 4.03 -4.71
CA ARG A 428 9.35 4.44 -3.53
C ARG A 428 9.83 3.69 -2.28
N GLY A 429 9.81 4.37 -1.13
CA GLY A 429 10.15 3.76 0.16
C GLY A 429 9.01 2.87 0.70
N GLY A 430 9.38 1.97 1.61
CA GLY A 430 8.47 0.97 2.18
C GLY A 430 8.62 -0.40 1.53
N ALA A 431 7.68 -1.29 1.81
CA ALA A 431 7.59 -2.61 1.20
C ALA A 431 6.15 -2.86 0.74
N TRP A 432 5.96 -3.67 -0.28
CA TRP A 432 4.63 -4.01 -0.80
C TRP A 432 4.68 -5.20 -1.76
N MET A 433 3.52 -5.80 -1.98
CA MET A 433 3.24 -6.75 -3.05
C MET A 433 2.28 -6.14 -4.07
N ASN A 434 2.49 -6.41 -5.36
CA ASN A 434 1.55 -6.08 -6.41
C ASN A 434 1.57 -7.14 -7.54
N ASN A 435 0.63 -7.04 -8.49
CA ASN A 435 0.54 -7.91 -9.65
C ASN A 435 0.90 -7.16 -10.92
N PHE A 436 1.71 -7.77 -11.78
CA PHE A 436 1.80 -7.43 -13.20
C PHE A 436 0.72 -8.14 -14.02
N VAL A 437 0.35 -9.36 -13.61
CA VAL A 437 -0.70 -10.18 -14.20
C VAL A 437 -1.52 -10.79 -13.06
N ASN A 438 -2.83 -10.57 -13.10
CA ASN A 438 -3.75 -11.17 -12.14
C ASN A 438 -4.06 -12.63 -12.50
N GLN A 439 -4.38 -13.44 -11.49
CA GLN A 439 -4.91 -14.78 -11.69
C GLN A 439 -6.36 -14.70 -12.17
N GLU A 440 -6.70 -15.49 -13.18
CA GLU A 440 -8.09 -15.73 -13.58
C GLU A 440 -8.24 -17.12 -14.25
N LYS A 441 -9.48 -17.64 -14.29
CA LYS A 441 -9.78 -18.91 -14.94
C LYS A 441 -11.12 -18.87 -15.66
N ILE A 442 -11.23 -18.04 -16.68
CA ILE A 442 -12.44 -17.86 -17.47
C ILE A 442 -12.38 -18.77 -18.72
N ASP A 443 -13.49 -19.37 -19.11
CA ASP A 443 -13.63 -20.27 -20.29
C ASP A 443 -12.63 -21.43 -20.31
N GLY A 444 -12.17 -21.88 -19.15
CA GLY A 444 -11.18 -22.95 -19.02
C GLY A 444 -9.74 -22.53 -19.30
N VAL A 445 -9.48 -21.24 -19.60
CA VAL A 445 -8.14 -20.68 -19.71
C VAL A 445 -7.69 -20.27 -18.30
N ASP A 446 -6.64 -20.92 -17.80
CA ASP A 446 -6.05 -20.64 -16.48
C ASP A 446 -4.85 -19.72 -16.66
N ILE A 447 -5.04 -18.42 -16.39
CA ILE A 447 -3.98 -17.42 -16.37
C ILE A 447 -3.38 -17.39 -14.98
N ARG A 448 -2.10 -17.72 -14.89
CA ARG A 448 -1.39 -17.72 -13.61
C ARG A 448 -0.75 -16.35 -13.34
N PRO A 449 -0.70 -15.93 -12.07
CA PRO A 449 -0.26 -14.59 -11.72
C PRO A 449 1.24 -14.39 -11.94
N VAL A 450 1.60 -13.14 -12.30
CA VAL A 450 2.97 -12.63 -12.22
C VAL A 450 2.96 -11.54 -11.15
N ILE A 451 3.60 -11.83 -10.03
CA ILE A 451 3.61 -11.00 -8.83
C ILE A 451 4.97 -10.32 -8.69
N VAL A 452 4.98 -9.10 -8.21
CA VAL A 452 6.17 -8.44 -7.72
C VAL A 452 6.09 -8.28 -6.20
N ASN A 453 7.19 -8.63 -5.53
CA ASN A 453 7.38 -8.48 -4.08
C ASN A 453 8.53 -7.51 -3.86
N VAL A 454 8.22 -6.36 -3.28
CA VAL A 454 9.11 -5.20 -3.23
C VAL A 454 9.54 -4.93 -1.79
N GLY A 455 10.83 -4.65 -1.60
CA GLY A 455 11.41 -4.20 -0.33
C GLY A 455 12.44 -3.10 -0.56
N ASN A 456 13.00 -2.60 0.52
CA ASN A 456 14.06 -1.58 0.51
C ASN A 456 15.16 -1.93 1.53
N PHE A 457 15.69 -3.16 1.43
CA PHE A 457 16.76 -3.66 2.28
C PHE A 457 18.12 -3.11 1.81
N ALA A 458 19.05 -2.86 2.74
CA ALA A 458 20.36 -2.34 2.41
C ALA A 458 21.09 -3.23 1.38
N LYS A 459 21.67 -2.60 0.34
CA LYS A 459 22.46 -3.34 -0.67
C LYS A 459 23.73 -3.95 -0.06
N PRO A 460 24.25 -5.04 -0.64
CA PRO A 460 25.58 -5.52 -0.34
C PRO A 460 26.64 -4.42 -0.51
N VAL A 461 27.51 -4.23 0.49
CA VAL A 461 28.55 -3.20 0.49
C VAL A 461 29.87 -3.81 0.95
N ASP A 462 30.98 -3.44 0.29
CA ASP A 462 32.34 -3.82 0.66
C ASP A 462 32.57 -5.33 0.81
N GLY A 463 31.89 -6.15 -0.01
CA GLY A 463 31.98 -7.60 0.02
C GLY A 463 31.17 -8.27 1.12
N LYS A 464 30.40 -7.50 1.91
CA LYS A 464 29.40 -8.02 2.85
C LYS A 464 28.05 -8.16 2.14
N PRO A 465 27.30 -9.25 2.38
CA PRO A 465 25.96 -9.42 1.84
C PRO A 465 24.96 -8.42 2.48
N SER A 466 23.76 -8.35 1.94
CA SER A 466 22.65 -7.66 2.61
C SER A 466 22.30 -8.39 3.90
N LEU A 467 22.48 -7.73 5.04
CA LEU A 467 22.17 -8.24 6.38
C LEU A 467 20.95 -7.50 6.94
N LEU A 468 19.94 -8.27 7.33
CA LEU A 468 18.65 -7.73 7.77
C LEU A 468 18.60 -7.55 9.29
N THR A 469 17.87 -6.53 9.72
CA THR A 469 17.39 -6.40 11.11
C THR A 469 16.25 -7.38 11.37
N LEU A 470 15.86 -7.59 12.64
CA LEU A 470 14.72 -8.43 12.97
C LEU A 470 13.42 -7.89 12.34
N ASP A 471 13.20 -6.57 12.38
CA ASP A 471 12.06 -5.89 11.73
C ASP A 471 12.04 -6.11 10.20
N GLN A 472 13.21 -6.07 9.56
CA GLN A 472 13.31 -6.32 8.12
C GLN A 472 13.07 -7.80 7.76
N VAL A 473 13.44 -8.74 8.65
CA VAL A 473 13.07 -10.14 8.50
C VAL A 473 11.55 -10.31 8.56
N GLU A 474 10.91 -9.72 9.56
CA GLU A 474 9.45 -9.72 9.71
C GLU A 474 8.75 -9.13 8.48
N THR A 475 9.23 -7.97 8.00
CA THR A 475 8.75 -7.32 6.77
C THR A 475 8.84 -8.26 5.55
N LEU A 476 9.93 -9.00 5.37
CA LEU A 476 10.06 -9.93 4.25
C LEU A 476 9.05 -11.07 4.33
N PHE A 477 8.80 -11.62 5.51
CA PHE A 477 7.76 -12.64 5.73
C PHE A 477 6.36 -12.07 5.49
N HIS A 478 6.09 -10.86 5.96
CA HIS A 478 4.83 -10.13 5.73
C HIS A 478 4.53 -9.99 4.23
N GLU A 479 5.42 -9.37 3.48
CA GLU A 479 5.23 -9.15 2.05
C GLU A 479 5.10 -10.46 1.27
N TYR A 480 5.79 -11.50 1.73
CA TYR A 480 5.62 -12.81 1.14
C TYR A 480 4.25 -13.43 1.44
N GLY A 481 3.63 -13.11 2.55
CA GLY A 481 2.25 -13.51 2.86
C GLY A 481 1.25 -12.93 1.87
N HIS A 482 1.39 -11.65 1.50
CA HIS A 482 0.63 -11.06 0.39
C HIS A 482 0.92 -11.75 -0.95
N ALA A 483 2.19 -12.06 -1.22
CA ALA A 483 2.56 -12.80 -2.43
C ALA A 483 1.90 -14.19 -2.49
N LEU A 484 1.84 -14.91 -1.38
CA LEU A 484 1.11 -16.20 -1.29
C LEU A 484 -0.39 -16.05 -1.56
N HIS A 485 -1.01 -14.98 -1.03
CA HIS A 485 -2.42 -14.70 -1.29
C HIS A 485 -2.70 -14.48 -2.79
N GLY A 486 -1.81 -13.77 -3.48
CA GLY A 486 -1.90 -13.60 -4.93
C GLY A 486 -1.58 -14.87 -5.72
N LEU A 487 -0.47 -15.55 -5.38
CA LEU A 487 0.02 -16.75 -6.07
C LEU A 487 -0.96 -17.93 -5.99
N LEU A 488 -1.45 -18.21 -4.78
CA LEU A 488 -2.29 -19.38 -4.50
C LEU A 488 -3.75 -19.21 -4.94
N SER A 489 -4.15 -18.02 -5.37
CA SER A 489 -5.51 -17.75 -5.83
C SER A 489 -6.00 -18.79 -6.85
N LYS A 490 -7.23 -19.26 -6.66
CA LYS A 490 -7.94 -20.20 -7.54
C LYS A 490 -9.32 -19.66 -7.94
N CYS A 491 -9.45 -18.34 -8.01
CA CYS A 491 -10.68 -17.70 -8.42
C CYS A 491 -10.93 -17.89 -9.92
N THR A 492 -12.20 -17.88 -10.29
CA THR A 492 -12.61 -17.86 -11.71
C THR A 492 -12.43 -16.45 -12.30
N TYR A 493 -12.72 -15.42 -11.51
CA TYR A 493 -12.79 -14.04 -11.96
C TYR A 493 -11.70 -13.19 -11.32
N LYS A 494 -10.98 -12.41 -12.15
CA LYS A 494 -9.86 -11.54 -11.71
C LYS A 494 -10.28 -10.49 -10.69
N SER A 495 -11.52 -10.02 -10.76
CA SER A 495 -12.03 -8.98 -9.85
C SER A 495 -12.11 -9.40 -8.38
N VAL A 496 -12.10 -10.70 -8.09
CA VAL A 496 -12.11 -11.27 -6.75
C VAL A 496 -10.88 -12.14 -6.45
N ALA A 497 -9.87 -12.13 -7.32
CA ALA A 497 -8.69 -12.97 -7.18
C ALA A 497 -7.65 -12.38 -6.20
N GLY A 498 -6.94 -13.25 -5.50
CA GLY A 498 -5.82 -12.90 -4.63
C GLY A 498 -6.17 -11.84 -3.60
N THR A 499 -5.43 -10.75 -3.61
CA THR A 499 -5.58 -9.63 -2.65
C THR A 499 -6.79 -8.72 -2.91
N SER A 500 -7.67 -9.06 -3.89
CA SER A 500 -8.91 -8.32 -4.20
C SER A 500 -10.04 -8.60 -3.18
N VAL A 501 -9.75 -8.47 -1.89
CA VAL A 501 -10.59 -8.72 -0.71
C VAL A 501 -10.96 -7.43 0.01
N ALA A 502 -11.77 -7.52 1.07
CA ALA A 502 -12.01 -6.38 1.95
C ALA A 502 -10.70 -5.90 2.59
N ARG A 503 -10.57 -4.58 2.78
CA ARG A 503 -9.32 -3.97 3.29
C ARG A 503 -8.94 -4.49 4.67
N ASP A 504 -9.91 -4.69 5.54
CA ASP A 504 -9.74 -5.20 6.90
C ASP A 504 -9.57 -6.74 6.98
N PHE A 505 -9.46 -7.41 5.82
CA PHE A 505 -9.08 -8.82 5.70
C PHE A 505 -7.73 -9.02 5.00
N VAL A 506 -7.30 -8.06 4.18
CA VAL A 506 -6.15 -8.22 3.28
C VAL A 506 -4.84 -8.48 4.01
N GLU A 507 -4.71 -8.00 5.26
CA GLU A 507 -3.49 -8.15 6.06
C GLU A 507 -3.41 -9.50 6.81
N LEU A 508 -4.50 -10.29 6.88
CA LEU A 508 -4.45 -11.60 7.54
C LEU A 508 -3.39 -12.55 6.94
N PRO A 509 -3.30 -12.72 5.59
CA PRO A 509 -2.28 -13.58 4.99
C PRO A 509 -0.84 -13.08 5.18
N SER A 510 -0.62 -11.77 5.28
CA SER A 510 0.70 -11.18 5.49
C SER A 510 1.13 -11.30 6.95
N GLN A 511 0.32 -10.83 7.88
CA GLN A 511 0.64 -10.79 9.31
C GLN A 511 0.79 -12.20 9.91
N ILE A 512 0.01 -13.18 9.46
CA ILE A 512 0.17 -14.54 9.99
C ILE A 512 1.55 -15.12 9.67
N MET A 513 2.15 -14.78 8.53
CA MET A 513 3.48 -15.26 8.15
C MET A 513 4.58 -14.73 9.08
N GLU A 514 4.44 -13.54 9.64
CA GLU A 514 5.36 -12.95 10.61
C GLU A 514 5.56 -13.85 11.83
N ASN A 515 4.50 -14.53 12.28
CA ASN A 515 4.56 -15.40 13.47
C ASN A 515 5.48 -16.62 13.29
N TRP A 516 5.73 -17.08 12.05
CA TRP A 516 6.69 -18.14 11.77
C TRP A 516 8.12 -17.65 11.75
N ALA A 517 8.38 -16.38 11.42
CA ALA A 517 9.71 -15.85 11.19
C ALA A 517 10.69 -16.19 12.32
N PHE A 518 10.24 -16.04 13.56
CA PHE A 518 11.09 -16.21 14.75
C PHE A 518 10.83 -17.50 15.53
N GLN A 519 10.03 -18.42 15.00
CA GLN A 519 9.89 -19.74 15.62
C GLN A 519 11.24 -20.49 15.58
N PRO A 520 11.70 -21.10 16.69
CA PRO A 520 13.01 -21.76 16.76
C PRO A 520 13.25 -22.77 15.64
N GLU A 521 12.21 -23.54 15.30
CA GLU A 521 12.27 -24.54 14.24
C GLU A 521 12.43 -23.94 12.84
N VAL A 522 11.94 -22.72 12.63
CA VAL A 522 12.03 -21.98 11.36
C VAL A 522 13.36 -21.25 11.30
N LEU A 523 13.77 -20.56 12.37
CA LEU A 523 15.09 -19.92 12.48
C LEU A 523 16.24 -20.89 12.19
N ALA A 524 16.14 -22.13 12.69
CA ALA A 524 17.17 -23.15 12.45
C ALA A 524 17.40 -23.46 10.97
N THR A 525 16.43 -23.18 10.08
CA THR A 525 16.54 -23.42 8.65
C THR A 525 17.36 -22.34 7.94
N TYR A 526 17.14 -21.06 8.27
CA TYR A 526 17.66 -19.94 7.49
C TYR A 526 18.59 -18.98 8.25
N ALA A 527 18.50 -18.90 9.59
CA ALA A 527 19.31 -18.00 10.38
C ALA A 527 20.74 -18.57 10.54
N ARG A 528 21.59 -18.26 9.55
CA ARG A 528 22.96 -18.76 9.46
C ARG A 528 23.94 -17.63 9.31
N HIS A 529 25.04 -17.68 10.08
CA HIS A 529 26.08 -16.67 10.01
C HIS A 529 26.70 -16.60 8.60
N TYR A 530 26.72 -15.42 8.00
CA TYR A 530 27.05 -15.21 6.59
C TYR A 530 28.51 -15.61 6.23
N GLU A 531 29.44 -15.58 7.20
CA GLU A 531 30.84 -16.01 6.99
C GLU A 531 31.07 -17.46 7.31
N THR A 532 30.53 -17.95 8.45
CA THR A 532 30.86 -19.31 8.96
C THR A 532 29.83 -20.36 8.55
N GLY A 533 28.61 -19.96 8.17
CA GLY A 533 27.50 -20.88 7.89
C GLY A 533 26.87 -21.51 9.13
N GLU A 534 27.38 -21.20 10.33
CA GLU A 534 26.84 -21.72 11.58
C GLU A 534 25.41 -21.22 11.84
N VAL A 535 24.56 -22.11 12.34
CA VAL A 535 23.19 -21.77 12.74
C VAL A 535 23.24 -20.81 13.93
N ILE A 536 22.29 -19.90 13.97
CA ILE A 536 22.13 -18.97 15.10
C ILE A 536 22.15 -19.71 16.43
N PRO A 537 22.95 -19.26 17.43
CA PRO A 537 23.05 -19.92 18.72
C PRO A 537 21.70 -19.95 19.45
N ALA A 538 21.39 -21.08 20.11
CA ALA A 538 20.15 -21.23 20.90
C ALA A 538 20.01 -20.14 21.99
N GLU A 539 21.13 -19.67 22.56
CA GLU A 539 21.11 -18.55 23.51
C GLU A 539 20.61 -17.26 22.88
N LEU A 540 20.98 -16.97 21.63
CA LEU A 540 20.54 -15.78 20.90
C LEU A 540 19.07 -15.91 20.52
N VAL A 541 18.61 -17.10 20.11
CA VAL A 541 17.20 -17.39 19.87
C VAL A 541 16.38 -17.15 21.11
N ALA A 542 16.81 -17.65 22.28
CA ALA A 542 16.12 -17.43 23.55
C ALA A 542 16.04 -15.94 23.94
N LYS A 543 17.05 -15.14 23.60
CA LYS A 543 17.00 -13.67 23.80
C LYS A 543 15.99 -12.99 22.88
N ILE A 544 15.91 -13.42 21.61
CA ILE A 544 14.90 -12.91 20.65
C ILE A 544 13.50 -13.23 21.17
N GLU A 545 13.23 -14.47 21.56
CA GLU A 545 11.95 -14.89 22.13
C GLU A 545 11.59 -14.08 23.40
N ALA A 546 12.54 -13.93 24.33
CA ALA A 546 12.32 -13.17 25.55
C ALA A 546 12.01 -11.68 25.30
N ALA A 547 12.55 -11.13 24.21
CA ALA A 547 12.31 -9.73 23.81
C ALA A 547 11.06 -9.56 22.93
N GLY A 548 10.33 -10.60 22.58
CA GLY A 548 9.22 -10.57 21.61
C GLY A 548 8.09 -9.57 21.97
N ASN A 549 7.82 -9.40 23.28
CA ASN A 549 6.82 -8.43 23.77
C ASN A 549 7.47 -7.14 24.31
N PHE A 550 8.73 -6.89 24.00
CA PHE A 550 9.41 -5.68 24.43
C PHE A 550 8.95 -4.47 23.63
N ASN A 551 8.75 -3.33 24.28
CA ASN A 551 8.31 -2.05 23.69
C ASN A 551 6.91 -2.11 23.02
N GLN A 552 6.07 -3.08 23.36
CA GLN A 552 4.73 -3.22 22.78
C GLN A 552 3.77 -2.12 23.20
N GLY A 553 3.99 -1.48 24.36
CA GLY A 553 3.26 -0.29 24.76
C GLY A 553 3.42 0.85 23.76
N PHE A 554 4.65 1.17 23.39
CA PHE A 554 4.95 2.17 22.35
C PHE A 554 4.41 1.79 21.00
N MET A 555 4.79 0.62 20.49
CA MET A 555 4.46 0.19 19.12
C MET A 555 2.95 0.14 18.89
N THR A 556 2.20 -0.37 19.88
CA THR A 556 0.74 -0.43 19.77
C THR A 556 0.10 0.96 19.92
N THR A 557 0.65 1.81 20.80
CA THR A 557 0.13 3.17 21.00
C THR A 557 0.28 4.02 19.75
N GLU A 558 1.47 4.04 19.11
CA GLU A 558 1.69 4.85 17.90
C GLU A 558 0.82 4.37 16.73
N LEU A 559 0.64 3.05 16.57
CA LEU A 559 -0.16 2.44 15.51
C LEU A 559 -1.66 2.72 15.72
N ALA A 560 -2.17 2.48 16.95
CA ALA A 560 -3.56 2.73 17.29
C ALA A 560 -3.89 4.23 17.22
N ALA A 561 -2.96 5.11 17.62
CA ALA A 561 -3.13 6.55 17.51
C ALA A 561 -3.28 7.00 16.06
N ALA A 562 -2.50 6.44 15.14
CA ALA A 562 -2.64 6.72 13.70
C ALA A 562 -4.00 6.22 13.16
N ALA A 563 -4.45 5.02 13.58
CA ALA A 563 -5.75 4.49 13.17
C ALA A 563 -6.93 5.33 13.70
N ILE A 564 -6.85 5.79 14.96
CA ILE A 564 -7.85 6.68 15.54
C ILE A 564 -7.85 8.04 14.82
N LEU A 565 -6.68 8.59 14.51
CA LEU A 565 -6.55 9.85 13.78
C LEU A 565 -7.17 9.75 12.38
N ASP A 566 -6.93 8.66 11.64
CA ASP A 566 -7.58 8.37 10.37
C ASP A 566 -9.10 8.35 10.51
N LEU A 567 -9.61 7.56 11.47
CA LEU A 567 -11.04 7.44 11.72
C LEU A 567 -11.68 8.80 12.06
N LYS A 568 -11.05 9.59 12.95
CA LYS A 568 -11.55 10.91 13.36
C LYS A 568 -11.63 11.89 12.19
N TRP A 569 -10.63 11.91 11.28
CA TRP A 569 -10.70 12.70 10.05
C TRP A 569 -11.91 12.32 9.20
N HIS A 570 -12.15 11.04 9.02
CA HIS A 570 -13.19 10.54 8.11
C HIS A 570 -14.58 10.47 8.76
N MET A 571 -14.70 10.63 10.09
CA MET A 571 -15.96 10.80 10.79
C MET A 571 -16.48 12.25 10.77
N LEU A 572 -15.73 13.21 10.23
CA LEU A 572 -16.21 14.58 10.07
C LEU A 572 -17.39 14.64 9.11
N GLU A 573 -18.48 15.24 9.55
CA GLU A 573 -19.69 15.49 8.74
C GLU A 573 -19.58 16.81 7.97
N SER A 574 -18.77 17.75 8.45
CA SER A 574 -18.44 19.02 7.83
C SER A 574 -17.10 19.53 8.33
N LEU A 575 -16.41 20.32 7.52
CA LEU A 575 -15.29 21.12 8.02
C LEU A 575 -15.83 22.38 8.71
N PRO A 576 -15.16 22.88 9.76
CA PRO A 576 -15.59 24.08 10.44
C PRO A 576 -15.61 25.27 9.46
N VAL A 577 -16.72 26.00 9.45
CA VAL A 577 -16.79 27.30 8.76
C VAL A 577 -15.97 28.28 9.58
N ILE A 578 -14.77 28.58 9.14
CA ILE A 578 -13.95 29.57 9.80
C ILE A 578 -14.49 30.94 9.41
N SER A 579 -15.29 31.54 10.31
CA SER A 579 -15.74 32.90 10.15
C SER A 579 -14.53 33.86 10.26
N SER A 580 -14.01 34.31 9.12
CA SER A 580 -13.13 35.49 9.14
C SER A 580 -13.99 36.70 9.51
N ASP A 581 -13.70 37.31 10.65
CA ASP A 581 -14.19 38.63 11.03
C ASP A 581 -13.55 39.70 10.11
N SER A 582 -13.74 39.62 8.82
CA SER A 582 -13.59 40.72 7.87
C SER A 582 -14.18 40.35 6.51
N THR A 583 -15.43 40.81 6.33
CA THR A 583 -16.09 41.20 5.07
C THR A 583 -15.67 40.47 3.78
N VAL A 584 -16.51 39.61 3.31
CA VAL A 584 -17.29 39.60 2.05
C VAL A 584 -17.81 38.19 1.83
N ILE A 585 -19.09 38.01 2.07
CA ILE A 585 -19.83 36.80 1.61
C ILE A 585 -20.06 37.01 0.12
N SER A 586 -19.40 36.30 -0.74
CA SER A 586 -19.84 36.05 -2.09
C SER A 586 -20.31 34.59 -2.16
N SER A 587 -21.48 34.40 -2.73
CA SER A 587 -22.21 33.14 -2.79
C SER A 587 -21.65 32.08 -3.74
N ASP A 588 -20.37 32.19 -4.12
CA ASP A 588 -19.75 31.30 -5.11
C ASP A 588 -18.26 31.06 -4.88
N SER A 589 -17.91 30.55 -3.76
CA SER A 589 -16.61 29.92 -3.42
C SER A 589 -16.16 30.31 -2.02
N THR A 590 -16.12 29.33 -1.14
CA THR A 590 -15.51 29.46 0.19
C THR A 590 -13.99 29.51 0.01
N VAL A 591 -13.41 30.68 -0.15
CA VAL A 591 -11.96 30.86 -0.06
C VAL A 591 -11.62 30.97 1.42
N ILE A 592 -11.21 29.89 2.02
CA ILE A 592 -10.61 29.87 3.37
C ILE A 592 -9.19 30.43 3.24
N SER A 593 -8.76 31.32 4.14
CA SER A 593 -7.38 31.85 4.09
C SER A 593 -6.38 30.77 4.46
N SER A 594 -5.28 30.65 3.73
CA SER A 594 -4.28 29.57 3.88
C SER A 594 -3.68 29.41 5.29
N GLU A 595 -3.67 30.46 6.10
CA GLU A 595 -3.15 30.40 7.48
C GLU A 595 -4.14 29.74 8.44
N VAL A 596 -5.43 29.90 8.22
CA VAL A 596 -6.49 29.34 9.08
C VAL A 596 -6.68 27.85 8.79
N GLU A 597 -6.54 27.43 7.54
CA GLU A 597 -6.55 26.00 7.16
C GLU A 597 -5.39 25.26 7.82
N LYS A 598 -4.22 25.86 7.84
CA LYS A 598 -3.01 25.29 8.46
C LYS A 598 -3.17 25.13 9.97
N SER A 599 -3.75 26.13 10.64
CA SER A 599 -4.03 26.08 12.07
C SER A 599 -5.03 24.97 12.42
N PHE A 600 -6.09 24.79 11.61
CA PHE A 600 -7.11 23.77 11.86
C PHE A 600 -6.53 22.33 11.84
N VAL A 601 -5.67 22.01 10.87
CA VAL A 601 -5.08 20.66 10.77
C VAL A 601 -4.30 20.30 12.03
N GLU A 602 -3.49 21.25 12.54
CA GLU A 602 -2.69 21.04 13.74
C GLU A 602 -3.56 20.96 15.02
N GLU A 603 -4.56 21.83 15.14
CA GLU A 603 -5.50 21.84 16.25
C GLU A 603 -6.36 20.58 16.29
N PHE A 604 -6.83 20.13 15.14
CA PHE A 604 -7.61 18.89 15.02
C PHE A 604 -6.80 17.67 15.46
N GLU A 605 -5.57 17.52 14.97
CA GLU A 605 -4.68 16.44 15.38
C GLU A 605 -4.39 16.49 16.87
N ALA A 606 -4.06 17.67 17.42
CA ALA A 606 -3.80 17.83 18.85
C ALA A 606 -5.02 17.45 19.71
N GLN A 607 -6.24 17.85 19.29
CA GLN A 607 -7.47 17.49 19.96
C GLN A 607 -7.75 15.97 19.88
N ALA A 608 -7.55 15.36 18.73
CA ALA A 608 -7.70 13.92 18.56
C ALA A 608 -6.73 13.16 19.47
N CYS A 609 -5.45 13.55 19.50
CA CYS A 609 -4.45 12.98 20.40
C CYS A 609 -4.81 13.12 21.88
N ALA A 610 -5.29 14.28 22.30
CA ALA A 610 -5.75 14.49 23.67
C ALA A 610 -6.97 13.63 24.03
N GLN A 611 -7.94 13.50 23.12
CA GLN A 611 -9.15 12.70 23.35
C GLN A 611 -8.86 11.20 23.48
N MET A 612 -7.87 10.67 22.76
CA MET A 612 -7.46 9.27 22.87
C MET A 612 -6.54 8.99 24.07
N GLY A 613 -6.16 10.03 24.82
CA GLY A 613 -5.28 9.92 25.98
C GLY A 613 -3.82 9.66 25.63
N LEU A 614 -3.39 10.10 24.45
CA LEU A 614 -2.00 9.96 24.02
C LEU A 614 -1.06 10.75 24.91
N ILE A 615 0.05 10.15 25.31
CA ILE A 615 1.07 10.78 26.16
C ILE A 615 2.04 11.61 25.33
N ASP A 616 2.64 12.64 25.94
CA ASP A 616 3.51 13.60 25.24
C ASP A 616 4.76 12.96 24.58
N GLN A 617 5.20 11.80 25.09
CA GLN A 617 6.37 11.09 24.60
C GLN A 617 6.13 10.29 23.32
N ILE A 618 4.87 10.11 22.92
CA ILE A 618 4.49 9.33 21.74
C ILE A 618 3.67 10.20 20.79
N ILE A 619 4.07 10.24 19.52
CA ILE A 619 3.26 10.82 18.43
C ILE A 619 2.59 9.67 17.64
N PRO A 620 1.48 9.91 16.95
CA PRO A 620 0.93 8.93 16.02
C PRO A 620 2.01 8.48 15.01
N ARG A 621 2.05 7.19 14.68
CA ARG A 621 2.99 6.63 13.69
C ARG A 621 3.02 7.44 12.39
N TYR A 622 1.88 7.94 11.99
CA TYR A 622 1.71 8.92 10.92
C TYR A 622 0.89 10.10 11.45
N ARG A 623 1.49 11.29 11.39
CA ARG A 623 0.78 12.55 11.62
C ARG A 623 0.05 12.95 10.34
N THR A 624 -0.98 13.73 10.45
CA THR A 624 -1.85 14.16 9.35
C THR A 624 -1.08 14.58 8.10
N THR A 625 -0.03 15.39 8.27
CA THR A 625 0.71 16.03 7.17
C THR A 625 1.60 15.08 6.37
N TYR A 626 1.90 13.88 6.90
CA TYR A 626 2.68 12.86 6.20
C TYR A 626 2.00 11.48 6.18
N PHE A 627 0.68 11.46 6.35
CA PHE A 627 -0.09 10.23 6.35
C PHE A 627 -0.44 9.78 4.93
N ALA A 628 0.59 9.35 4.18
CA ALA A 628 0.43 8.91 2.80
C ALA A 628 -0.60 7.79 2.63
N HIS A 629 -0.71 6.86 3.59
CA HIS A 629 -1.68 5.75 3.53
C HIS A 629 -3.11 6.23 3.29
N ILE A 630 -3.52 7.32 3.95
CA ILE A 630 -4.90 7.83 3.87
C ILE A 630 -5.08 8.98 2.87
N PHE A 631 -4.02 9.70 2.50
CA PHE A 631 -4.12 10.85 1.59
C PHE A 631 -3.53 10.59 0.20
N SER A 632 -2.62 9.63 0.02
CA SER A 632 -2.11 9.22 -1.30
C SER A 632 -2.18 7.71 -1.54
N GLY A 633 -2.65 6.94 -0.56
CA GLY A 633 -2.88 5.50 -0.64
C GLY A 633 -4.35 5.12 -0.53
N GLY A 634 -4.63 3.82 -0.50
CA GLY A 634 -5.99 3.27 -0.47
C GLY A 634 -6.56 3.00 0.92
N TYR A 635 -6.03 3.64 2.00
CA TYR A 635 -6.38 3.35 3.39
C TYR A 635 -7.25 4.44 4.07
N SER A 636 -7.92 5.30 3.31
CA SER A 636 -8.86 6.28 3.86
C SER A 636 -9.93 5.61 4.71
N ALA A 637 -10.12 6.04 5.98
CA ALA A 637 -10.94 5.39 6.99
C ALA A 637 -10.65 3.87 7.12
N GLY A 638 -9.46 3.44 6.75
CA GLY A 638 -9.08 2.03 6.63
C GLY A 638 -7.78 1.66 7.34
N TYR A 639 -7.12 2.60 8.01
CA TYR A 639 -5.84 2.30 8.68
C TYR A 639 -5.99 1.37 9.88
N TYR A 640 -7.19 1.30 10.49
CA TYR A 640 -7.53 0.32 11.52
C TYR A 640 -7.35 -1.13 11.06
N SER A 641 -7.36 -1.38 9.76
CA SER A 641 -7.29 -2.72 9.15
C SER A 641 -6.08 -3.53 9.61
N TYR A 642 -4.95 -2.88 9.89
CA TYR A 642 -3.76 -3.55 10.43
C TYR A 642 -4.04 -4.20 11.78
N LEU A 643 -4.63 -3.46 12.72
CA LEU A 643 -4.97 -3.98 14.04
C LEU A 643 -6.16 -4.95 13.99
N TRP A 644 -7.12 -4.71 13.09
CA TRP A 644 -8.26 -5.60 12.89
C TRP A 644 -7.83 -6.97 12.36
N ALA A 645 -7.01 -6.97 11.30
CA ALA A 645 -6.50 -8.20 10.73
C ALA A 645 -5.51 -8.91 11.67
N GLU A 646 -4.81 -8.18 12.55
CA GLU A 646 -3.93 -8.78 13.54
C GLU A 646 -4.71 -9.55 14.62
N VAL A 647 -5.95 -9.15 14.95
CA VAL A 647 -6.82 -10.00 15.77
C VAL A 647 -7.08 -11.33 15.08
N LEU A 648 -7.38 -11.31 13.77
CA LEU A 648 -7.61 -12.52 12.99
C LEU A 648 -6.35 -13.38 12.90
N ASP A 649 -5.21 -12.76 12.66
CA ASP A 649 -3.90 -13.40 12.57
C ASP A 649 -3.51 -14.10 13.88
N LYS A 650 -3.55 -13.37 15.01
CA LYS A 650 -3.13 -13.93 16.30
C LYS A 650 -4.04 -15.07 16.73
N ASP A 651 -5.38 -14.94 16.57
CA ASP A 651 -6.31 -16.04 16.83
C ASP A 651 -6.10 -17.22 15.87
N ALA A 652 -5.81 -16.97 14.60
CA ALA A 652 -5.49 -18.00 13.61
C ALA A 652 -4.20 -18.74 13.97
N PHE A 653 -3.15 -18.00 14.37
CA PHE A 653 -1.88 -18.60 14.73
C PHE A 653 -1.94 -19.37 16.07
N GLU A 654 -2.79 -18.95 17.02
CA GLU A 654 -3.07 -19.75 18.23
C GLU A 654 -3.54 -21.18 17.89
N LEU A 655 -4.31 -21.36 16.80
CA LEU A 655 -4.71 -22.70 16.35
C LEU A 655 -3.49 -23.52 15.89
N PHE A 656 -2.57 -22.91 15.15
CA PHE A 656 -1.31 -23.57 14.76
C PHE A 656 -0.45 -23.92 15.98
N MET A 657 -0.36 -23.02 16.97
CA MET A 657 0.36 -23.31 18.22
C MET A 657 -0.24 -24.47 18.99
N GLN A 658 -1.56 -24.61 19.01
CA GLN A 658 -2.25 -25.69 19.71
C GLN A 658 -2.09 -27.04 19.03
N LYS A 659 -2.08 -27.09 17.68
CA LYS A 659 -2.02 -28.32 16.89
C LYS A 659 -0.61 -28.69 16.41
N GLY A 660 0.30 -27.72 16.44
CA GLY A 660 1.64 -27.77 15.89
C GLY A 660 1.79 -26.80 14.72
N ILE A 661 2.86 -25.98 14.73
CA ILE A 661 3.06 -24.92 13.74
C ILE A 661 3.21 -25.41 12.29
N PHE A 662 3.32 -26.71 12.09
CA PHE A 662 3.37 -27.40 10.80
C PHE A 662 2.29 -28.47 10.65
N ASP A 663 1.20 -28.39 11.47
CA ASP A 663 0.10 -29.35 11.34
C ASP A 663 -0.49 -29.29 9.91
N PRO A 664 -0.45 -30.41 9.17
CA PRO A 664 -0.82 -30.41 7.75
C PRO A 664 -2.31 -30.18 7.52
N GLU A 665 -3.18 -30.55 8.47
CA GLU A 665 -4.61 -30.31 8.35
C GLU A 665 -4.91 -28.82 8.52
N THR A 666 -4.32 -28.17 9.51
CA THR A 666 -4.47 -26.72 9.75
C THR A 666 -3.87 -25.90 8.59
N ALA A 667 -2.67 -26.27 8.12
CA ALA A 667 -2.03 -25.62 6.97
C ALA A 667 -2.87 -25.76 5.69
N THR A 668 -3.41 -26.96 5.42
CA THR A 668 -4.29 -27.20 4.27
C THR A 668 -5.59 -26.41 4.39
N SER A 669 -6.19 -26.37 5.59
CA SER A 669 -7.43 -25.60 5.84
C SER A 669 -7.20 -24.10 5.63
N PHE A 670 -6.08 -23.54 6.12
CA PHE A 670 -5.73 -22.14 5.89
C PHE A 670 -5.55 -21.83 4.41
N ARG A 671 -4.79 -22.65 3.69
CA ARG A 671 -4.59 -22.52 2.25
C ARG A 671 -5.94 -22.52 1.50
N GLN A 672 -6.78 -23.53 1.74
CA GLN A 672 -8.01 -23.76 0.99
C GLN A 672 -9.14 -22.77 1.31
N ASN A 673 -9.19 -22.26 2.55
CA ASN A 673 -10.27 -21.38 2.98
C ASN A 673 -9.89 -19.90 2.97
N ILE A 674 -8.59 -19.56 3.02
CA ILE A 674 -8.09 -18.18 3.02
C ILE A 674 -7.32 -17.89 1.73
N LEU A 675 -6.14 -18.50 1.54
CA LEU A 675 -5.19 -18.11 0.48
C LEU A 675 -5.72 -18.37 -0.95
N GLU A 676 -6.47 -19.43 -1.16
CA GLU A 676 -6.99 -19.81 -2.49
C GLU A 676 -8.29 -19.07 -2.86
N LYS A 677 -8.93 -18.38 -1.91
CA LYS A 677 -10.29 -17.88 -2.06
C LYS A 677 -10.39 -16.42 -2.50
N GLY A 678 -9.39 -15.60 -2.23
CA GLY A 678 -9.53 -14.16 -2.50
C GLY A 678 -10.86 -13.62 -1.96
N GLY A 679 -11.52 -12.77 -2.72
CA GLY A 679 -12.84 -12.19 -2.42
C GLY A 679 -14.03 -13.01 -2.94
N SER A 680 -13.86 -14.33 -3.17
CA SER A 680 -14.92 -15.19 -3.71
C SER A 680 -16.05 -15.53 -2.72
N ASP A 681 -15.90 -15.11 -1.47
CA ASP A 681 -16.89 -15.26 -0.41
C ASP A 681 -16.76 -14.15 0.64
N GLU A 682 -17.72 -14.05 1.56
CA GLU A 682 -17.65 -13.10 2.66
C GLU A 682 -16.44 -13.43 3.58
N PRO A 683 -15.62 -12.45 3.93
CA PRO A 683 -14.36 -12.67 4.66
C PRO A 683 -14.56 -13.43 5.98
N MET A 684 -15.59 -13.09 6.76
CA MET A 684 -15.86 -13.74 8.04
C MET A 684 -16.27 -15.20 7.85
N ASP A 685 -16.95 -15.55 6.76
CA ASP A 685 -17.34 -16.94 6.48
C ASP A 685 -16.12 -17.77 6.02
N LEU A 686 -15.18 -17.16 5.29
CA LEU A 686 -13.88 -17.76 4.99
C LEU A 686 -13.12 -18.05 6.29
N TYR A 687 -13.05 -17.08 7.19
CA TYR A 687 -12.38 -17.23 8.49
C TYR A 687 -13.01 -18.34 9.35
N ARG A 688 -14.34 -18.32 9.50
CA ARG A 688 -15.08 -19.36 10.26
C ARG A 688 -14.86 -20.76 9.70
N ARG A 689 -14.77 -20.92 8.38
CA ARG A 689 -14.46 -22.24 7.77
C ARG A 689 -13.06 -22.73 8.10
N PHE A 690 -12.10 -21.82 8.20
CA PHE A 690 -10.75 -22.15 8.62
C PHE A 690 -10.67 -22.41 10.13
N ARG A 691 -11.15 -21.47 10.93
CA ARG A 691 -10.94 -21.43 12.39
C ARG A 691 -11.93 -22.32 13.15
N GLY A 692 -13.13 -22.52 12.60
CA GLY A 692 -14.25 -23.23 13.24
C GLY A 692 -15.04 -22.39 14.25
N ALA A 693 -14.70 -21.09 14.41
CA ALA A 693 -15.32 -20.15 15.32
C ALA A 693 -15.11 -18.71 14.83
N ASP A 694 -15.78 -17.74 15.45
CA ASP A 694 -15.45 -16.32 15.33
C ASP A 694 -14.08 -16.04 15.96
N PRO A 695 -13.36 -15.01 15.49
CA PRO A 695 -12.08 -14.63 16.06
C PRO A 695 -12.23 -14.17 17.52
N ASP A 696 -11.26 -14.51 18.37
CA ASP A 696 -11.22 -14.02 19.73
C ASP A 696 -10.66 -12.58 19.76
N PRO A 697 -11.45 -11.56 20.13
CA PRO A 697 -10.98 -10.17 20.16
C PRO A 697 -9.78 -9.94 21.11
N ALA A 698 -9.59 -10.82 22.10
CA ALA A 698 -8.49 -10.71 23.05
C ALA A 698 -7.17 -11.33 22.55
N ALA A 699 -7.16 -12.01 21.39
CA ALA A 699 -5.96 -12.65 20.86
C ALA A 699 -4.82 -11.63 20.65
N LEU A 700 -5.12 -10.47 20.10
CA LEU A 700 -4.16 -9.39 19.88
C LEU A 700 -3.53 -8.89 21.20
N THR A 701 -4.36 -8.55 22.18
CA THR A 701 -3.85 -8.02 23.46
C THR A 701 -3.04 -9.06 24.22
N ARG A 702 -3.43 -10.34 24.18
CA ARG A 702 -2.62 -11.44 24.72
C ARG A 702 -1.27 -11.56 24.04
N ALA A 703 -1.26 -11.54 22.70
CA ALA A 703 -0.01 -11.69 21.92
C ALA A 703 0.96 -10.54 22.19
N ARG A 704 0.45 -9.32 22.37
CA ARG A 704 1.25 -8.12 22.63
C ARG A 704 1.57 -7.90 24.13
N GLY A 705 1.04 -8.73 25.05
CA GLY A 705 1.26 -8.59 26.50
C GLY A 705 0.68 -7.30 27.10
N LEU A 706 -0.49 -6.88 26.60
CA LEU A 706 -1.23 -5.66 27.00
C LEU A 706 -2.30 -5.94 28.03
#